data_c75a837cfc63e72c593f2e500b6addc8
#
_entry.id   c75a837cfc63e72c593f2e500b6addc8
#
_cell.length_a   1.000
_cell.length_b   1.000
_cell.length_c   1.000
_cell.angle_alpha   90.00
_cell.angle_beta   90.00
_cell.angle_gamma   90.00
#
_symmetry.space_group_name_H-M   'P 1'
#
loop_
_entity.id
_entity.type
_entity.pdbx_description
1 polymer ?
#
loop_
_entity_poly.entity_id
_entity_poly.type
_entity_poly.pdbx_seq_one_letter_code
_entity_poly.pdbx_strand_id
1 'polypeptide(L)'
;MTDKEWDAVQAVHVFGSFACTRAAWPYFRQQKFGRVVNTSSAAGLYGNFGQTNYSSAKLALVAFSKTLSIEGEKYNIIANSIAPVAASKMTETVMPPEMLENLKPEFVVPLVAYLVSAQNESVRGEVFECGAGFYAMLRRERSHGHVFRADKTFTPEAVREKIDDILDFETNPEYPQRITDANYLELLERAKEAPENPQGDAPVSFKDQTVLITGAGAGLGRAYALLFSRLGANVVVNDFSEKNANAVIDEIKKNGGKATASIGSVEDGDKLVKDATDAFGGLHVVVNNAGILRDKSFAGATAEDWNAVQNVHLRGTYKVCKAAWPIFQQQKYGRIINTTSAVGIYGNFGQANYSTAKSGILGLTQTLAVEGAKYNILANTIAPNAGTAMTSTIWPQEMVDAFKPEYVAPVVAYLGSKDNTEVTRALFEVSGGWVAAVRWERSGGKAFNTAKGVTPEQIEKNWSKISDFDPERASWPTSPSESLGDIVANFGAEDDDDDEGAEGDDEFADPADPAIVKEAKAERPEPTEFSYGNRDVILYNLGIGAKANELDYVYEQAENFQALPTWGVIPQFMAGSSLNLDFLPNFSPMMLLHGEQYLAIKGPIPTEGNLVNTPRIIEVLDKGKAAAVTSRTISVNKETGEEVFENQSTLFIRGSGGFEGKKTGSDRGAATAANKPPSRAADKVIKEKTDESQAALYRLSGDYNPLHVDPNFASVGGFDKPILHGLCSFGISGKHVYNAYGPYKDIKVRFTGHVFPGETLETHMWKEGNKVIFVTKVVERDTQALGAAAVTLADN
;
A
#
# COMPACT_ATOMS: atom_id res chain seq x y z
N MET A 1 -34.88 -12.28 1.38
CA MET A 1 -34.19 -11.98 2.65
C MET A 1 -35.09 -11.12 3.52
N THR A 2 -35.27 -11.49 4.78
CA THR A 2 -35.98 -10.69 5.78
C THR A 2 -34.99 -9.79 6.55
N ASP A 3 -35.54 -8.76 7.21
CA ASP A 3 -34.70 -7.90 8.07
C ASP A 3 -34.07 -8.68 9.22
N LYS A 4 -34.80 -9.66 9.76
CA LYS A 4 -34.29 -10.56 10.81
C LYS A 4 -33.08 -11.37 10.34
N GLU A 5 -33.08 -11.87 9.11
CA GLU A 5 -31.94 -12.62 8.55
C GLU A 5 -30.75 -11.68 8.28
N TRP A 6 -30.99 -10.46 7.82
CA TRP A 6 -29.96 -9.43 7.70
C TRP A 6 -29.34 -9.12 9.07
N ASP A 7 -30.17 -8.73 10.02
CA ASP A 7 -29.74 -8.29 11.35
C ASP A 7 -28.96 -9.40 12.08
N ALA A 8 -29.39 -10.66 11.95
CA ALA A 8 -28.71 -11.79 12.59
C ALA A 8 -27.29 -12.00 12.04
N VAL A 9 -27.10 -11.88 10.73
CA VAL A 9 -25.78 -12.03 10.11
C VAL A 9 -24.86 -10.87 10.49
N GLN A 10 -25.37 -9.65 10.48
CA GLN A 10 -24.58 -8.48 10.93
C GLN A 10 -24.23 -8.58 12.41
N ALA A 11 -25.15 -9.01 13.26
CA ALA A 11 -24.92 -9.16 14.70
C ALA A 11 -23.82 -10.19 15.01
N VAL A 12 -23.83 -11.34 14.35
CA VAL A 12 -22.84 -12.40 14.59
C VAL A 12 -21.49 -12.02 14.03
N HIS A 13 -21.42 -11.65 12.75
CA HIS A 13 -20.13 -11.45 12.10
C HIS A 13 -19.48 -10.10 12.43
N VAL A 14 -20.23 -9.01 12.34
CA VAL A 14 -19.68 -7.65 12.47
C VAL A 14 -19.68 -7.21 13.93
N PHE A 15 -20.84 -7.19 14.57
CA PHE A 15 -20.92 -6.75 15.97
C PHE A 15 -20.19 -7.70 16.92
N GLY A 16 -20.26 -9.03 16.68
CA GLY A 16 -19.52 -10.00 17.47
C GLY A 16 -18.01 -9.77 17.42
N SER A 17 -17.44 -9.51 16.23
CA SER A 17 -16.02 -9.19 16.08
C SER A 17 -15.65 -7.88 16.77
N PHE A 18 -16.50 -6.85 16.64
CA PHE A 18 -16.33 -5.58 17.37
C PHE A 18 -16.36 -5.80 18.88
N ALA A 19 -17.35 -6.49 19.42
CA ALA A 19 -17.54 -6.68 20.85
C ALA A 19 -16.37 -7.45 21.48
N CYS A 20 -15.95 -8.56 20.86
CA CYS A 20 -14.82 -9.37 21.35
C CYS A 20 -13.51 -8.58 21.31
N THR A 21 -13.21 -7.93 20.18
CA THR A 21 -11.97 -7.17 20.02
C THR A 21 -11.92 -5.96 20.96
N ARG A 22 -13.05 -5.27 21.14
CA ARG A 22 -13.14 -4.14 22.05
C ARG A 22 -12.92 -4.55 23.50
N ALA A 23 -13.46 -5.69 23.92
CA ALA A 23 -13.22 -6.23 25.26
C ALA A 23 -11.76 -6.61 25.50
N ALA A 24 -11.06 -7.12 24.48
CA ALA A 24 -9.64 -7.47 24.54
C ALA A 24 -8.69 -6.25 24.44
N TRP A 25 -9.14 -5.16 23.83
CA TRP A 25 -8.30 -4.00 23.47
C TRP A 25 -7.52 -3.37 24.63
N PRO A 26 -8.10 -3.15 25.83
CA PRO A 26 -7.37 -2.61 26.97
C PRO A 26 -6.21 -3.51 27.41
N TYR A 27 -6.39 -4.82 27.36
CA TYR A 27 -5.34 -5.79 27.71
C TYR A 27 -4.20 -5.77 26.69
N PHE A 28 -4.52 -5.76 25.39
CA PHE A 28 -3.53 -5.64 24.32
C PHE A 28 -2.69 -4.37 24.46
N ARG A 29 -3.34 -3.25 24.76
CA ARG A 29 -2.64 -1.97 24.98
C ARG A 29 -1.74 -2.00 26.20
N GLN A 30 -2.20 -2.60 27.29
CA GLN A 30 -1.43 -2.68 28.54
C GLN A 30 -0.19 -3.55 28.38
N GLN A 31 -0.33 -4.71 27.73
CA GLN A 31 0.78 -5.65 27.52
C GLN A 31 1.66 -5.29 26.30
N LYS A 32 1.30 -4.29 25.52
CA LYS A 32 1.95 -3.88 24.26
C LYS A 32 2.15 -5.04 23.29
N PHE A 33 1.14 -5.87 23.20
CA PHE A 33 1.05 -6.99 22.27
C PHE A 33 -0.41 -7.40 22.10
N GLY A 34 -0.83 -7.55 20.85
CA GLY A 34 -2.16 -8.07 20.49
C GLY A 34 -2.17 -8.56 19.07
N ARG A 35 -2.85 -9.68 18.84
CA ARG A 35 -3.02 -10.24 17.50
C ARG A 35 -4.51 -10.54 17.28
N VAL A 36 -5.03 -10.06 16.16
CA VAL A 36 -6.43 -10.25 15.76
C VAL A 36 -6.45 -10.79 14.33
N VAL A 37 -7.17 -11.88 14.12
CA VAL A 37 -7.50 -12.37 12.77
C VAL A 37 -9.00 -12.42 12.64
N ASN A 38 -9.54 -11.65 11.70
CA ASN A 38 -10.96 -11.65 11.36
C ASN A 38 -11.20 -12.52 10.13
N THR A 39 -12.25 -13.30 10.16
CA THR A 39 -12.60 -14.20 9.06
C THR A 39 -13.55 -13.50 8.08
N SER A 40 -13.02 -13.13 6.92
CA SER A 40 -13.76 -12.66 5.76
C SER A 40 -14.22 -13.86 4.89
N SER A 41 -14.46 -13.65 3.61
CA SER A 41 -14.87 -14.69 2.65
C SER A 41 -14.68 -14.18 1.23
N ALA A 42 -14.45 -15.08 0.27
CA ALA A 42 -14.51 -14.75 -1.15
C ALA A 42 -15.85 -14.10 -1.54
N ALA A 43 -16.95 -14.51 -0.91
CA ALA A 43 -18.26 -13.86 -1.09
C ALA A 43 -18.25 -12.39 -0.64
N GLY A 44 -17.49 -12.06 0.40
CA GLY A 44 -17.27 -10.67 0.83
C GLY A 44 -16.39 -9.89 -0.14
N LEU A 45 -15.29 -10.51 -0.59
CA LEU A 45 -14.33 -9.85 -1.48
C LEU A 45 -14.92 -9.55 -2.87
N TYR A 46 -15.70 -10.49 -3.42
CA TYR A 46 -16.16 -10.43 -4.82
C TYR A 46 -17.68 -10.32 -5.00
N GLY A 47 -18.47 -10.45 -3.93
CA GLY A 47 -19.92 -10.59 -4.00
C GLY A 47 -20.35 -11.98 -4.45
N ASN A 48 -21.51 -12.43 -4.02
CA ASN A 48 -22.06 -13.74 -4.39
C ASN A 48 -23.59 -13.75 -4.41
N PHE A 49 -24.18 -14.39 -5.42
CA PHE A 49 -25.63 -14.48 -5.54
C PHE A 49 -26.27 -15.12 -4.29
N GLY A 50 -27.33 -14.52 -3.78
CA GLY A 50 -28.06 -15.03 -2.62
C GLY A 50 -27.43 -14.76 -1.26
N GLN A 51 -26.29 -14.05 -1.20
CA GLN A 51 -25.52 -13.79 0.02
C GLN A 51 -25.36 -12.31 0.34
N THR A 52 -26.33 -11.47 0.07
CA THR A 52 -26.28 -10.03 0.25
C THR A 52 -25.89 -9.62 1.68
N ASN A 53 -26.50 -10.24 2.71
CA ASN A 53 -26.17 -10.02 4.11
C ASN A 53 -24.76 -10.50 4.47
N TYR A 54 -24.40 -11.69 4.02
CA TYR A 54 -23.12 -12.33 4.30
C TYR A 54 -21.96 -11.61 3.61
N SER A 55 -22.10 -11.30 2.32
CA SER A 55 -21.09 -10.56 1.56
C SER A 55 -20.79 -9.19 2.18
N SER A 56 -21.86 -8.49 2.58
CA SER A 56 -21.75 -7.22 3.28
C SER A 56 -20.96 -7.35 4.59
N ALA A 57 -21.35 -8.29 5.45
CA ALA A 57 -20.70 -8.49 6.74
C ALA A 57 -19.21 -8.91 6.58
N LYS A 58 -18.92 -9.78 5.62
CA LYS A 58 -17.58 -10.32 5.44
C LYS A 58 -16.60 -9.30 4.86
N LEU A 59 -17.03 -8.43 3.97
CA LEU A 59 -16.18 -7.34 3.51
C LEU A 59 -15.99 -6.24 4.57
N ALA A 60 -17.02 -5.98 5.38
CA ALA A 60 -16.92 -5.06 6.51
C ALA A 60 -15.76 -5.39 7.46
N LEU A 61 -15.51 -6.68 7.71
CA LEU A 61 -14.41 -7.14 8.56
C LEU A 61 -13.01 -6.82 8.02
N VAL A 62 -12.86 -6.70 6.71
CA VAL A 62 -11.59 -6.31 6.09
C VAL A 62 -11.20 -4.89 6.50
N ALA A 63 -12.10 -3.92 6.34
CA ALA A 63 -11.82 -2.54 6.74
C ALA A 63 -11.74 -2.39 8.26
N PHE A 64 -12.48 -3.19 9.02
CA PHE A 64 -12.34 -3.27 10.47
C PHE A 64 -10.92 -3.66 10.87
N SER A 65 -10.37 -4.74 10.30
CA SER A 65 -8.99 -5.17 10.55
C SER A 65 -7.96 -4.12 10.15
N LYS A 66 -8.14 -3.46 9.01
CA LYS A 66 -7.24 -2.37 8.57
C LYS A 66 -7.22 -1.24 9.58
N THR A 67 -8.38 -0.78 10.03
CA THR A 67 -8.47 0.30 11.03
C THR A 67 -7.91 -0.12 12.38
N LEU A 68 -8.16 -1.34 12.83
CA LEU A 68 -7.56 -1.87 14.07
C LEU A 68 -6.04 -1.88 14.00
N SER A 69 -5.47 -2.27 12.86
CA SER A 69 -4.02 -2.26 12.64
C SER A 69 -3.43 -0.85 12.71
N ILE A 70 -4.11 0.14 12.15
CA ILE A 70 -3.70 1.55 12.21
C ILE A 70 -3.74 2.06 13.66
N GLU A 71 -4.82 1.79 14.38
CA GLU A 71 -4.99 2.24 15.77
C GLU A 71 -4.09 1.48 16.76
N GLY A 72 -3.77 0.23 16.42
CA GLY A 72 -2.94 -0.65 17.24
C GLY A 72 -1.45 -0.49 17.06
N GLU A 73 -0.99 0.22 16.02
CA GLU A 73 0.41 0.26 15.60
C GLU A 73 1.38 0.61 16.74
N LYS A 74 1.10 1.68 17.46
CA LYS A 74 1.95 2.12 18.59
C LYS A 74 1.92 1.21 19.83
N TYR A 75 1.05 0.19 19.83
CA TYR A 75 0.93 -0.79 20.92
C TYR A 75 1.32 -2.19 20.51
N ASN A 76 1.92 -2.37 19.33
CA ASN A 76 2.20 -3.68 18.76
C ASN A 76 0.95 -4.56 18.67
N ILE A 77 -0.19 -3.95 18.35
CA ILE A 77 -1.43 -4.66 18.06
C ILE A 77 -1.56 -4.76 16.55
N ILE A 78 -1.64 -5.98 16.05
CA ILE A 78 -1.75 -6.29 14.62
C ILE A 78 -3.09 -7.01 14.37
N ALA A 79 -3.82 -6.56 13.35
CA ALA A 79 -5.04 -7.19 12.89
C ALA A 79 -4.94 -7.48 11.39
N ASN A 80 -5.34 -8.68 10.99
CA ASN A 80 -5.41 -9.12 9.60
C ASN A 80 -6.75 -9.80 9.30
N SER A 81 -7.03 -10.03 8.03
CA SER A 81 -8.22 -10.73 7.58
C SER A 81 -7.85 -11.93 6.72
N ILE A 82 -8.59 -13.03 6.88
CA ILE A 82 -8.48 -14.18 5.99
C ILE A 82 -9.81 -14.42 5.29
N ALA A 83 -9.78 -14.88 4.07
CA ALA A 83 -10.92 -15.39 3.30
C ALA A 83 -10.67 -16.88 3.02
N PRO A 84 -11.01 -17.75 3.98
CA PRO A 84 -10.69 -19.17 3.87
C PRO A 84 -11.69 -19.91 2.99
N VAL A 85 -11.20 -20.94 2.30
CA VAL A 85 -12.02 -21.97 1.66
C VAL A 85 -11.72 -23.30 2.34
N ALA A 86 -12.71 -23.81 3.06
CA ALA A 86 -12.59 -25.06 3.80
C ALA A 86 -13.91 -25.85 3.86
N ALA A 87 -13.78 -27.16 3.91
CA ALA A 87 -14.94 -28.06 4.14
C ALA A 87 -15.56 -27.76 5.51
N SER A 88 -16.86 -27.62 5.54
CA SER A 88 -17.65 -27.39 6.74
C SER A 88 -19.07 -27.86 6.50
N LYS A 89 -19.85 -28.01 7.56
CA LYS A 89 -21.30 -28.34 7.45
C LYS A 89 -22.05 -27.36 6.52
N MET A 90 -21.58 -26.13 6.35
CA MET A 90 -22.18 -25.17 5.43
C MET A 90 -21.81 -25.46 3.97
N THR A 91 -20.60 -25.95 3.70
CA THR A 91 -20.13 -26.23 2.34
C THR A 91 -20.48 -27.61 1.84
N GLU A 92 -20.73 -28.59 2.74
CA GLU A 92 -21.16 -29.95 2.40
C GLU A 92 -22.44 -30.01 1.56
N THR A 93 -23.28 -28.98 1.66
CA THR A 93 -24.56 -28.91 0.91
C THR A 93 -24.41 -28.39 -0.51
N VAL A 94 -23.28 -27.80 -0.84
CA VAL A 94 -23.06 -27.06 -2.11
C VAL A 94 -21.82 -27.50 -2.91
N MET A 95 -20.97 -28.36 -2.32
CA MET A 95 -19.75 -28.87 -2.95
C MET A 95 -19.75 -30.38 -3.10
N PRO A 96 -19.17 -30.91 -4.21
CA PRO A 96 -18.98 -32.37 -4.38
C PRO A 96 -18.10 -32.98 -3.27
N PRO A 97 -18.33 -34.23 -2.86
CA PRO A 97 -17.53 -34.89 -1.82
C PRO A 97 -16.03 -34.94 -2.12
N GLU A 98 -15.64 -35.17 -3.36
CA GLU A 98 -14.23 -35.18 -3.82
C GLU A 98 -13.53 -33.84 -3.60
N MET A 99 -14.26 -32.75 -3.71
CA MET A 99 -13.76 -31.41 -3.46
C MET A 99 -13.56 -31.14 -1.96
N LEU A 100 -14.51 -31.63 -1.14
CA LEU A 100 -14.49 -31.47 0.31
C LEU A 100 -13.31 -32.20 0.97
N GLU A 101 -12.88 -33.36 0.39
CA GLU A 101 -11.74 -34.12 0.90
C GLU A 101 -10.42 -33.35 0.82
N ASN A 102 -10.28 -32.45 -0.13
CA ASN A 102 -9.08 -31.61 -0.32
C ASN A 102 -9.17 -30.27 0.42
N LEU A 103 -10.36 -29.81 0.75
CA LEU A 103 -10.58 -28.53 1.44
C LEU A 103 -10.64 -28.70 2.97
N LYS A 104 -9.66 -29.38 3.56
CA LYS A 104 -9.61 -29.59 5.02
C LYS A 104 -9.37 -28.28 5.76
N PRO A 105 -10.11 -28.03 6.87
CA PRO A 105 -9.89 -26.87 7.72
C PRO A 105 -8.45 -26.72 8.23
N GLU A 106 -7.75 -27.84 8.40
CA GLU A 106 -6.35 -27.90 8.84
C GLU A 106 -5.40 -27.10 7.94
N PHE A 107 -5.74 -26.91 6.67
CA PHE A 107 -4.93 -26.11 5.74
C PHE A 107 -5.14 -24.59 5.85
N VAL A 108 -6.04 -24.14 6.71
CA VAL A 108 -6.21 -22.72 7.06
C VAL A 108 -5.35 -22.37 8.28
N VAL A 109 -5.14 -23.31 9.18
CA VAL A 109 -4.49 -23.12 10.48
C VAL A 109 -3.08 -22.55 10.38
N PRO A 110 -2.17 -23.00 9.49
CA PRO A 110 -0.79 -22.52 9.43
C PRO A 110 -0.67 -21.01 9.22
N LEU A 111 -1.47 -20.47 8.29
CA LEU A 111 -1.49 -19.02 8.05
C LEU A 111 -1.99 -18.26 9.28
N VAL A 112 -3.08 -18.72 9.90
CA VAL A 112 -3.62 -18.09 11.12
C VAL A 112 -2.58 -18.13 12.24
N ALA A 113 -1.92 -19.27 12.45
CA ALA A 113 -0.91 -19.43 13.49
C ALA A 113 0.29 -18.48 13.27
N TYR A 114 0.77 -18.35 12.03
CA TYR A 114 1.81 -17.36 11.70
C TYR A 114 1.34 -15.93 11.96
N LEU A 115 0.17 -15.54 11.46
CA LEU A 115 -0.36 -14.17 11.61
C LEU A 115 -0.56 -13.75 13.08
N VAL A 116 -0.82 -14.70 13.99
CA VAL A 116 -1.01 -14.40 15.42
C VAL A 116 0.24 -14.63 16.26
N SER A 117 1.30 -15.17 15.68
CA SER A 117 2.56 -15.43 16.37
C SER A 117 3.33 -14.16 16.70
N ALA A 118 4.32 -14.26 17.58
CA ALA A 118 5.23 -13.17 17.88
C ALA A 118 6.19 -12.88 16.71
N GLN A 119 6.47 -13.86 15.85
CA GLN A 119 7.28 -13.73 14.64
C GLN A 119 6.65 -12.79 13.62
N ASN A 120 5.32 -12.65 13.63
CA ASN A 120 4.67 -11.64 12.79
C ASN A 120 4.82 -10.24 13.42
N GLU A 121 5.81 -9.48 12.99
CA GLU A 121 6.06 -8.10 13.44
C GLU A 121 5.54 -7.04 12.46
N SER A 122 5.39 -7.38 11.18
CA SER A 122 5.16 -6.40 10.12
C SER A 122 3.88 -6.58 9.33
N VAL A 123 3.35 -7.80 9.21
CA VAL A 123 2.15 -8.09 8.40
C VAL A 123 0.91 -7.62 9.14
N ARG A 124 0.38 -6.48 8.69
CA ARG A 124 -0.72 -5.79 9.37
C ARG A 124 -1.73 -5.17 8.41
N GLY A 125 -3.02 -5.32 8.71
CA GLY A 125 -4.10 -4.77 7.90
C GLY A 125 -4.30 -5.47 6.57
N GLU A 126 -3.70 -6.64 6.37
CA GLU A 126 -3.69 -7.37 5.11
C GLU A 126 -4.84 -8.37 5.01
N VAL A 127 -5.09 -8.81 3.80
CA VAL A 127 -6.15 -9.76 3.45
C VAL A 127 -5.55 -10.94 2.71
N PHE A 128 -5.94 -12.15 3.09
CA PHE A 128 -5.42 -13.37 2.50
C PHE A 128 -6.55 -14.29 2.07
N GLU A 129 -6.43 -14.89 0.89
CA GLU A 129 -7.18 -16.11 0.53
C GLU A 129 -6.34 -17.34 0.87
N CYS A 130 -6.97 -18.36 1.43
CA CYS A 130 -6.29 -19.59 1.83
C CYS A 130 -7.22 -20.79 1.79
N GLY A 131 -6.71 -21.91 1.33
CA GLY A 131 -7.42 -23.19 1.29
C GLY A 131 -6.64 -24.25 0.52
N ALA A 132 -6.83 -25.51 0.85
CA ALA A 132 -6.16 -26.64 0.18
C ALA A 132 -4.64 -26.49 0.01
N GLY A 133 -3.96 -25.85 0.97
CA GLY A 133 -2.51 -25.61 0.87
C GLY A 133 -2.10 -24.44 -0.03
N PHE A 134 -3.05 -23.71 -0.61
CA PHE A 134 -2.80 -22.47 -1.34
C PHE A 134 -3.00 -21.26 -0.43
N TYR A 135 -2.07 -20.29 -0.50
CA TYR A 135 -2.11 -19.03 0.26
C TYR A 135 -1.69 -17.88 -0.63
N ALA A 136 -2.50 -16.83 -0.67
CA ALA A 136 -2.24 -15.64 -1.45
C ALA A 136 -2.68 -14.37 -0.70
N MET A 137 -1.93 -13.29 -0.87
CA MET A 137 -2.26 -11.97 -0.36
C MET A 137 -3.08 -11.19 -1.37
N LEU A 138 -3.99 -10.33 -0.89
CA LEU A 138 -4.73 -9.41 -1.75
C LEU A 138 -4.38 -7.96 -1.41
N ARG A 139 -4.31 -7.13 -2.45
CA ARG A 139 -4.18 -5.67 -2.30
C ARG A 139 -5.19 -4.95 -3.16
N ARG A 140 -5.39 -3.67 -2.88
CA ARG A 140 -6.16 -2.80 -3.77
C ARG A 140 -5.27 -2.31 -4.90
N GLU A 141 -5.76 -2.46 -6.12
CA GLU A 141 -5.22 -1.85 -7.32
C GLU A 141 -6.16 -0.73 -7.75
N ARG A 142 -5.59 0.44 -8.01
CA ARG A 142 -6.31 1.63 -8.47
C ARG A 142 -5.85 1.98 -9.88
N SER A 143 -6.78 2.19 -10.78
CA SER A 143 -6.46 2.69 -12.12
C SER A 143 -5.79 4.07 -12.01
N HIS A 144 -4.99 4.43 -13.01
CA HIS A 144 -4.47 5.80 -13.08
C HIS A 144 -5.62 6.81 -13.11
N GLY A 145 -6.75 6.40 -13.67
CA GLY A 145 -7.96 7.20 -13.77
C GLY A 145 -7.83 8.36 -14.74
N HIS A 146 -8.81 9.27 -14.67
CA HIS A 146 -8.84 10.46 -15.49
C HIS A 146 -8.97 11.72 -14.64
N VAL A 147 -8.28 12.78 -15.03
CA VAL A 147 -8.37 14.10 -14.39
C VAL A 147 -9.17 15.03 -15.31
N PHE A 148 -10.42 15.28 -14.96
CA PHE A 148 -11.30 16.22 -15.61
C PHE A 148 -10.97 17.65 -15.18
N ARG A 149 -11.17 18.60 -16.10
CA ARG A 149 -11.14 20.00 -15.71
C ARG A 149 -12.28 20.30 -14.73
N ALA A 150 -11.91 20.86 -13.57
CA ALA A 150 -12.84 21.16 -12.49
C ALA A 150 -13.61 22.46 -12.76
N ASP A 151 -14.49 22.45 -13.77
CA ASP A 151 -15.34 23.59 -14.15
C ASP A 151 -16.72 23.11 -14.64
N LYS A 152 -17.48 24.02 -15.26
CA LYS A 152 -18.82 23.73 -15.78
C LYS A 152 -18.87 22.69 -16.91
N THR A 153 -17.71 22.37 -17.51
CA THR A 153 -17.62 21.35 -18.58
C THR A 153 -17.47 19.93 -18.00
N PHE A 154 -17.28 19.78 -16.69
CA PHE A 154 -17.30 18.48 -16.05
C PHE A 154 -18.75 18.01 -15.89
N THR A 155 -19.22 17.26 -16.85
CA THR A 155 -20.61 16.81 -17.04
C THR A 155 -20.68 15.28 -17.08
N PRO A 156 -21.88 14.69 -16.95
CA PRO A 156 -22.04 13.24 -17.13
C PRO A 156 -21.62 12.75 -18.53
N GLU A 157 -21.78 13.59 -19.56
CA GLU A 157 -21.32 13.33 -20.92
C GLU A 157 -19.79 13.19 -20.93
N ALA A 158 -19.07 14.09 -20.26
CA ALA A 158 -17.63 14.01 -20.16
C ALA A 158 -17.17 12.70 -19.50
N VAL A 159 -17.87 12.27 -18.45
CA VAL A 159 -17.58 10.97 -17.78
C VAL A 159 -17.82 9.81 -18.76
N ARG A 160 -18.92 9.83 -19.51
CA ARG A 160 -19.21 8.82 -20.55
C ARG A 160 -18.09 8.71 -21.57
N GLU A 161 -17.61 9.83 -22.10
CA GLU A 161 -16.55 9.86 -23.11
C GLU A 161 -15.18 9.40 -22.57
N LYS A 162 -15.00 9.38 -21.25
CA LYS A 162 -13.74 9.05 -20.58
C LYS A 162 -13.83 7.81 -19.68
N ILE A 163 -14.93 7.05 -19.78
CA ILE A 163 -15.12 5.90 -18.89
C ILE A 163 -14.06 4.82 -19.09
N ASP A 164 -13.60 4.60 -20.31
CA ASP A 164 -12.55 3.64 -20.62
C ASP A 164 -11.20 4.07 -20.01
N ASP A 165 -10.87 5.36 -20.04
CA ASP A 165 -9.67 5.90 -19.39
C ASP A 165 -9.74 5.72 -17.86
N ILE A 166 -10.95 5.88 -17.27
CA ILE A 166 -11.17 5.70 -15.83
C ILE A 166 -11.01 4.23 -15.43
N LEU A 167 -11.42 3.30 -16.29
CA LEU A 167 -11.38 1.86 -16.06
C LEU A 167 -10.07 1.19 -16.53
N ASP A 168 -9.11 1.97 -17.04
CA ASP A 168 -7.84 1.45 -17.53
C ASP A 168 -6.90 1.13 -16.35
N PHE A 169 -6.73 -0.16 -16.09
CA PHE A 169 -5.78 -0.71 -15.12
C PHE A 169 -4.45 -1.15 -15.74
N GLU A 170 -4.31 -1.07 -17.06
CA GLU A 170 -3.07 -1.47 -17.73
C GLU A 170 -2.04 -0.34 -17.76
N THR A 171 -2.50 0.90 -17.79
CA THR A 171 -1.64 2.08 -17.88
C THR A 171 -1.36 2.66 -16.49
N ASN A 172 -0.15 2.42 -15.97
CA ASN A 172 0.33 2.97 -14.69
C ASN A 172 -0.63 2.77 -13.50
N PRO A 173 -1.05 1.55 -13.18
CA PRO A 173 -1.88 1.30 -12.01
C PRO A 173 -1.12 1.66 -10.72
N GLU A 174 -1.88 1.97 -9.67
CA GLU A 174 -1.37 2.34 -8.36
C GLU A 174 -1.85 1.33 -7.31
N TYR A 175 -1.09 1.18 -6.22
CA TYR A 175 -1.38 0.20 -5.17
C TYR A 175 -1.46 0.87 -3.78
N PRO A 176 -2.47 1.73 -3.56
CA PRO A 176 -2.58 2.50 -2.33
C PRO A 176 -2.88 1.61 -1.12
N GLN A 177 -2.21 1.90 -0.01
CA GLN A 177 -2.39 1.23 1.27
C GLN A 177 -3.11 2.11 2.29
N ARG A 178 -3.01 3.44 2.15
CA ARG A 178 -3.56 4.45 3.07
C ARG A 178 -4.31 5.53 2.30
N ILE A 179 -5.21 6.24 2.99
CA ILE A 179 -5.94 7.39 2.42
C ILE A 179 -4.98 8.49 1.94
N THR A 180 -3.83 8.61 2.59
CA THR A 180 -2.80 9.62 2.27
C THR A 180 -1.96 9.30 1.04
N ASP A 181 -2.11 8.12 0.45
CA ASP A 181 -1.37 7.73 -0.76
C ASP A 181 -1.89 8.43 -2.03
N ALA A 182 -3.07 9.06 -1.97
CA ALA A 182 -3.54 9.98 -2.98
C ALA A 182 -3.15 11.42 -2.62
N ASN A 183 -2.41 12.10 -3.49
CA ASN A 183 -2.11 13.52 -3.34
C ASN A 183 -3.27 14.36 -3.91
N TYR A 184 -4.34 14.51 -3.14
CA TYR A 184 -5.54 15.22 -3.56
C TYR A 184 -5.30 16.68 -3.94
N LEU A 185 -4.32 17.35 -3.34
CA LEU A 185 -4.00 18.75 -3.68
C LEU A 185 -3.34 18.84 -5.07
N GLU A 186 -2.44 17.93 -5.39
CA GLU A 186 -1.83 17.85 -6.71
C GLU A 186 -2.88 17.50 -7.78
N LEU A 187 -3.76 16.55 -7.49
CA LEU A 187 -4.86 16.18 -8.38
C LEU A 187 -5.80 17.37 -8.64
N LEU A 188 -6.08 18.18 -7.62
CA LEU A 188 -6.89 19.39 -7.76
C LEU A 188 -6.19 20.44 -8.64
N GLU A 189 -4.89 20.67 -8.48
CA GLU A 189 -4.14 21.60 -9.35
C GLU A 189 -4.14 21.09 -10.79
N ARG A 190 -3.91 19.81 -11.01
CA ARG A 190 -4.02 19.20 -12.34
C ARG A 190 -5.42 19.37 -12.93
N ALA A 191 -6.47 19.25 -12.13
CA ALA A 191 -7.85 19.44 -12.58
C ALA A 191 -8.16 20.89 -12.97
N LYS A 192 -7.51 21.88 -12.38
CA LYS A 192 -7.63 23.30 -12.78
C LYS A 192 -6.95 23.58 -14.13
N GLU A 193 -5.85 22.90 -14.41
CA GLU A 193 -5.03 23.09 -15.62
C GLU A 193 -5.43 22.14 -16.77
N ALA A 194 -6.28 21.13 -16.49
CA ALA A 194 -6.72 20.18 -17.48
C ALA A 194 -7.39 20.85 -18.70
N PRO A 195 -7.31 20.26 -19.90
CA PRO A 195 -8.02 20.77 -21.07
C PRO A 195 -9.55 20.72 -20.86
N GLU A 196 -10.29 21.45 -21.68
CA GLU A 196 -11.76 21.42 -21.67
C GLU A 196 -12.26 19.98 -21.84
N ASN A 197 -13.24 19.58 -21.02
CA ASN A 197 -13.76 18.23 -21.02
C ASN A 197 -14.57 17.93 -22.29
N PRO A 198 -14.46 16.72 -22.85
CA PRO A 198 -15.28 16.32 -24.00
C PRO A 198 -16.76 16.25 -23.61
N GLN A 199 -17.65 16.64 -24.50
CA GLN A 199 -19.09 16.65 -24.23
C GLN A 199 -19.86 15.54 -24.98
N GLY A 200 -19.25 14.95 -26.00
CA GLY A 200 -19.94 13.97 -26.86
C GLY A 200 -21.08 14.56 -27.71
N ASP A 201 -21.72 13.72 -28.50
CA ASP A 201 -22.73 14.13 -29.47
C ASP A 201 -24.17 14.12 -28.93
N ALA A 202 -24.42 13.43 -27.82
CA ALA A 202 -25.77 13.26 -27.26
C ALA A 202 -25.80 13.61 -25.77
N PRO A 203 -26.79 14.39 -25.31
CA PRO A 203 -26.96 14.75 -23.92
C PRO A 203 -27.43 13.56 -23.07
N VAL A 204 -26.91 13.45 -21.86
CA VAL A 204 -27.42 12.53 -20.83
C VAL A 204 -28.77 13.07 -20.33
N SER A 205 -29.80 12.24 -20.31
CA SER A 205 -31.17 12.64 -19.94
C SER A 205 -31.82 11.66 -18.97
N PHE A 206 -32.53 12.25 -17.99
CA PHE A 206 -33.40 11.53 -17.04
C PHE A 206 -34.88 11.85 -17.22
N LYS A 207 -35.24 12.32 -18.44
CA LYS A 207 -36.65 12.60 -18.74
C LYS A 207 -37.50 11.37 -18.45
N ASP A 208 -38.62 11.57 -17.75
CA ASP A 208 -39.57 10.54 -17.34
C ASP A 208 -38.97 9.48 -16.35
N GLN A 209 -37.84 9.76 -15.73
CA GLN A 209 -37.25 8.92 -14.69
C GLN A 209 -37.37 9.58 -13.32
N THR A 210 -37.60 8.75 -12.30
CA THR A 210 -37.64 9.15 -10.90
C THR A 210 -36.38 8.71 -10.20
N VAL A 211 -35.74 9.63 -9.51
CA VAL A 211 -34.47 9.44 -8.75
C VAL A 211 -34.72 9.73 -7.28
N LEU A 212 -34.48 8.75 -6.43
CA LEU A 212 -34.50 8.88 -4.97
C LEU A 212 -33.06 9.10 -4.47
N ILE A 213 -32.82 10.18 -3.74
CA ILE A 213 -31.52 10.52 -3.17
C ILE A 213 -31.66 10.66 -1.66
N THR A 214 -30.93 9.86 -0.90
CA THR A 214 -30.92 9.94 0.56
C THR A 214 -29.91 10.97 1.08
N GLY A 215 -30.24 11.67 2.17
CA GLY A 215 -29.41 12.74 2.68
C GLY A 215 -29.24 13.90 1.69
N ALA A 216 -30.29 14.19 0.95
CA ALA A 216 -30.25 15.15 -0.17
C ALA A 216 -30.49 16.62 0.24
N GLY A 217 -30.67 16.90 1.50
CA GLY A 217 -30.90 18.26 2.00
C GLY A 217 -29.65 19.14 2.07
N ALA A 218 -28.47 18.58 1.91
CA ALA A 218 -27.22 19.32 1.98
C ALA A 218 -26.06 18.59 1.24
N GLY A 219 -24.93 19.26 1.09
CA GLY A 219 -23.68 18.69 0.64
C GLY A 219 -23.76 17.93 -0.69
N LEU A 220 -23.19 16.73 -0.74
CA LEU A 220 -23.20 15.86 -1.92
C LEU A 220 -24.61 15.54 -2.39
N GLY A 221 -25.50 15.14 -1.48
CA GLY A 221 -26.88 14.79 -1.82
C GLY A 221 -27.64 15.93 -2.48
N ARG A 222 -27.47 17.17 -1.98
CA ARG A 222 -28.01 18.37 -2.61
C ARG A 222 -27.45 18.57 -4.04
N ALA A 223 -26.13 18.43 -4.21
CA ALA A 223 -25.50 18.58 -5.51
C ALA A 223 -26.05 17.54 -6.53
N TYR A 224 -26.25 16.31 -6.09
CA TYR A 224 -26.89 15.27 -6.90
C TYR A 224 -28.31 15.66 -7.27
N ALA A 225 -29.13 16.05 -6.30
CA ALA A 225 -30.54 16.42 -6.53
C ALA A 225 -30.67 17.54 -7.57
N LEU A 226 -29.85 18.57 -7.47
CA LEU A 226 -29.84 19.68 -8.43
C LEU A 226 -29.38 19.24 -9.82
N LEU A 227 -28.36 18.38 -9.94
CA LEU A 227 -27.90 17.89 -11.25
C LEU A 227 -28.95 17.00 -11.89
N PHE A 228 -29.49 15.99 -11.19
CA PHE A 228 -30.53 15.12 -11.74
C PHE A 228 -31.77 15.91 -12.20
N SER A 229 -32.16 16.93 -11.44
CA SER A 229 -33.25 17.83 -11.83
C SER A 229 -32.96 18.58 -13.13
N ARG A 230 -31.74 19.14 -13.27
CA ARG A 230 -31.32 19.79 -14.52
C ARG A 230 -31.30 18.84 -15.72
N LEU A 231 -31.04 17.56 -15.48
CA LEU A 231 -31.06 16.51 -16.51
C LEU A 231 -32.49 15.96 -16.80
N GLY A 232 -33.51 16.54 -16.17
CA GLY A 232 -34.91 16.23 -16.44
C GLY A 232 -35.57 15.20 -15.54
N ALA A 233 -34.90 14.74 -14.47
CA ALA A 233 -35.45 13.78 -13.54
C ALA A 233 -36.57 14.34 -12.66
N ASN A 234 -37.50 13.47 -12.25
CA ASN A 234 -38.33 13.67 -11.07
C ASN A 234 -37.51 13.32 -9.82
N VAL A 235 -37.26 14.28 -8.95
CA VAL A 235 -36.34 14.09 -7.81
C VAL A 235 -37.08 13.89 -6.50
N VAL A 236 -36.79 12.83 -5.80
CA VAL A 236 -37.25 12.60 -4.41
C VAL A 236 -36.13 12.95 -3.46
N VAL A 237 -36.29 14.03 -2.73
CA VAL A 237 -35.33 14.57 -1.79
C VAL A 237 -35.59 13.96 -0.41
N ASN A 238 -34.85 12.96 -0.03
CA ASN A 238 -34.91 12.44 1.34
C ASN A 238 -33.89 13.16 2.22
N ASP A 239 -34.34 13.57 3.36
CA ASP A 239 -33.50 14.03 4.49
C ASP A 239 -34.24 13.83 5.81
N PHE A 240 -33.47 13.77 6.91
CA PHE A 240 -34.03 13.76 8.25
C PHE A 240 -34.53 15.15 8.64
N SER A 241 -33.91 16.21 8.10
CA SER A 241 -34.29 17.60 8.28
C SER A 241 -35.29 18.05 7.22
N GLU A 242 -36.53 18.23 7.64
CA GLU A 242 -37.59 18.77 6.78
C GLU A 242 -37.20 20.14 6.19
N LYS A 243 -36.60 21.01 7.01
CA LYS A 243 -36.13 22.34 6.57
C LYS A 243 -35.14 22.25 5.43
N ASN A 244 -34.14 21.38 5.54
CA ASN A 244 -33.09 21.22 4.53
C ASN A 244 -33.67 20.61 3.25
N ALA A 245 -34.49 19.58 3.38
CA ALA A 245 -35.15 18.96 2.23
C ALA A 245 -36.00 19.95 1.45
N ASN A 246 -36.83 20.71 2.13
CA ASN A 246 -37.71 21.72 1.52
C ASN A 246 -36.91 22.85 0.84
N ALA A 247 -35.80 23.28 1.41
CA ALA A 247 -34.94 24.28 0.77
C ALA A 247 -34.40 23.81 -0.58
N VAL A 248 -33.98 22.55 -0.72
CA VAL A 248 -33.54 21.96 -1.99
C VAL A 248 -34.69 21.80 -2.97
N ILE A 249 -35.86 21.40 -2.50
CA ILE A 249 -37.06 21.28 -3.33
C ILE A 249 -37.49 22.65 -3.91
N ASP A 250 -37.47 23.68 -3.09
CA ASP A 250 -37.81 25.05 -3.53
C ASP A 250 -36.82 25.54 -4.59
N GLU A 251 -35.54 25.27 -4.43
CA GLU A 251 -34.51 25.57 -5.41
C GLU A 251 -34.74 24.82 -6.74
N ILE A 252 -35.05 23.51 -6.68
CA ILE A 252 -35.38 22.72 -7.86
C ILE A 252 -36.59 23.29 -8.58
N LYS A 253 -37.70 23.58 -7.86
CA LYS A 253 -38.93 24.12 -8.44
C LYS A 253 -38.74 25.49 -9.04
N LYS A 254 -37.95 26.36 -8.38
CA LYS A 254 -37.58 27.69 -8.90
C LYS A 254 -36.86 27.60 -10.26
N ASN A 255 -36.08 26.55 -10.46
CA ASN A 255 -35.36 26.29 -11.68
C ASN A 255 -36.19 25.47 -12.71
N GLY A 256 -37.50 25.29 -12.48
CA GLY A 256 -38.42 24.60 -13.37
C GLY A 256 -38.38 23.06 -13.28
N GLY A 257 -37.71 22.51 -12.33
CA GLY A 257 -37.63 21.06 -12.08
C GLY A 257 -38.82 20.53 -11.26
N LYS A 258 -38.92 19.20 -11.17
CA LYS A 258 -39.94 18.49 -10.39
C LYS A 258 -39.26 17.79 -9.19
N ALA A 259 -39.74 18.06 -8.00
CA ALA A 259 -39.25 17.43 -6.78
C ALA A 259 -40.33 17.28 -5.70
N THR A 260 -40.17 16.26 -4.88
CA THR A 260 -40.97 16.01 -3.67
C THR A 260 -40.06 15.65 -2.50
N ALA A 261 -40.58 15.89 -1.28
CA ALA A 261 -39.89 15.51 -0.06
C ALA A 261 -40.21 14.06 0.35
N SER A 262 -39.22 13.39 0.92
CA SER A 262 -39.41 12.18 1.69
C SER A 262 -38.71 12.38 3.04
N ILE A 263 -39.43 12.87 4.05
CA ILE A 263 -38.86 13.20 5.35
C ILE A 263 -38.81 11.95 6.24
N GLY A 264 -37.65 11.63 6.76
CA GLY A 264 -37.49 10.52 7.70
C GLY A 264 -36.15 9.81 7.60
N SER A 265 -36.01 8.79 8.43
CA SER A 265 -34.80 7.94 8.50
C SER A 265 -34.67 7.05 7.27
N VAL A 266 -33.44 6.87 6.81
CA VAL A 266 -33.11 5.87 5.75
C VAL A 266 -33.36 4.43 6.21
N GLU A 267 -33.50 4.18 7.48
CA GLU A 267 -33.87 2.86 8.01
C GLU A 267 -35.32 2.47 7.69
N ASP A 268 -36.15 3.43 7.29
CA ASP A 268 -37.50 3.20 6.79
C ASP A 268 -37.55 3.24 5.25
N GLY A 269 -36.76 2.38 4.63
CA GLY A 269 -36.65 2.30 3.17
C GLY A 269 -37.98 2.12 2.45
N ASP A 270 -38.90 1.33 3.04
CA ASP A 270 -40.24 1.11 2.47
C ASP A 270 -41.03 2.40 2.32
N LYS A 271 -40.98 3.29 3.36
CA LYS A 271 -41.60 4.62 3.30
C LYS A 271 -40.94 5.48 2.21
N LEU A 272 -39.62 5.54 2.14
CA LEU A 272 -38.93 6.37 1.18
C LEU A 272 -39.27 5.99 -0.27
N VAL A 273 -39.29 4.68 -0.54
CA VAL A 273 -39.65 4.18 -1.89
C VAL A 273 -41.13 4.39 -2.18
N LYS A 274 -42.00 4.21 -1.19
CA LYS A 274 -43.44 4.52 -1.34
C LYS A 274 -43.65 6.01 -1.64
N ASP A 275 -42.99 6.93 -0.95
CA ASP A 275 -43.09 8.36 -1.23
C ASP A 275 -42.71 8.68 -2.68
N ALA A 276 -41.71 8.00 -3.23
CA ALA A 276 -41.28 8.16 -4.63
C ALA A 276 -42.38 7.67 -5.62
N THR A 277 -42.91 6.47 -5.35
CA THR A 277 -43.95 5.89 -6.25
C THR A 277 -45.29 6.62 -6.16
N ASP A 278 -45.67 7.09 -4.98
CA ASP A 278 -46.89 7.86 -4.79
C ASP A 278 -46.80 9.23 -5.48
N ALA A 279 -45.61 9.87 -5.47
CA ALA A 279 -45.43 11.18 -6.08
C ALA A 279 -45.29 11.13 -7.62
N PHE A 280 -44.60 10.13 -8.16
CA PHE A 280 -44.19 10.10 -9.57
C PHE A 280 -44.53 8.82 -10.32
N GLY A 281 -45.19 7.86 -9.67
CA GLY A 281 -45.71 6.64 -10.31
C GLY A 281 -44.63 5.55 -10.55
N GLY A 282 -43.39 5.77 -10.16
CA GLY A 282 -42.31 4.81 -10.35
C GLY A 282 -40.99 5.24 -9.69
N LEU A 283 -39.98 4.37 -9.78
CA LEU A 283 -38.64 4.64 -9.28
C LEU A 283 -37.61 3.97 -10.23
N HIS A 284 -36.60 4.68 -10.63
CA HIS A 284 -35.62 4.23 -11.64
C HIS A 284 -34.18 4.23 -11.13
N VAL A 285 -33.86 5.20 -10.27
CA VAL A 285 -32.50 5.38 -9.73
C VAL A 285 -32.57 5.59 -8.22
N VAL A 286 -31.71 4.91 -7.48
CA VAL A 286 -31.48 5.12 -6.04
C VAL A 286 -30.04 5.56 -5.82
N VAL A 287 -29.86 6.71 -5.17
CA VAL A 287 -28.56 7.20 -4.71
C VAL A 287 -28.53 7.20 -3.17
N ASN A 288 -27.87 6.21 -2.61
CA ASN A 288 -27.71 6.07 -1.16
C ASN A 288 -26.50 6.90 -0.71
N ASN A 289 -26.76 8.08 -0.19
CA ASN A 289 -25.75 9.07 0.20
C ASN A 289 -25.82 9.45 1.69
N ALA A 290 -26.95 9.24 2.37
CA ALA A 290 -27.12 9.62 3.77
C ALA A 290 -26.02 9.01 4.69
N GLY A 291 -25.55 9.79 5.64
CA GLY A 291 -24.51 9.35 6.56
C GLY A 291 -24.34 10.27 7.76
N ILE A 292 -23.71 9.70 8.81
CA ILE A 292 -23.33 10.38 10.03
C ILE A 292 -21.90 10.01 10.43
N LEU A 293 -21.27 10.81 11.27
CA LEU A 293 -19.98 10.52 11.92
C LEU A 293 -20.16 10.36 13.43
N ARG A 294 -19.46 9.40 14.01
CA ARG A 294 -19.30 9.17 15.45
C ARG A 294 -17.87 8.73 15.71
N ASP A 295 -16.93 9.60 15.31
CA ASP A 295 -15.50 9.32 15.29
C ASP A 295 -14.96 9.31 16.72
N LYS A 296 -14.34 8.19 17.07
CA LYS A 296 -13.61 7.97 18.32
C LYS A 296 -12.54 6.92 18.10
N SER A 297 -11.40 7.03 18.80
CA SER A 297 -10.44 5.94 18.83
C SER A 297 -11.14 4.64 19.27
N PHE A 298 -10.67 3.51 18.81
CA PHE A 298 -11.30 2.21 19.13
C PHE A 298 -11.37 1.94 20.63
N ALA A 299 -10.36 2.42 21.38
CA ALA A 299 -10.39 2.37 22.85
C ALA A 299 -11.58 3.11 23.47
N GLY A 300 -12.04 4.19 22.86
CA GLY A 300 -13.19 4.99 23.31
C GLY A 300 -14.52 4.63 22.63
N ALA A 301 -14.52 3.68 21.69
CA ALA A 301 -15.71 3.30 20.95
C ALA A 301 -16.79 2.72 21.87
N THR A 302 -18.04 3.12 21.65
CA THR A 302 -19.20 2.59 22.37
C THR A 302 -20.09 1.78 21.44
N ALA A 303 -20.86 0.83 22.00
CA ALA A 303 -21.83 0.09 21.20
C ALA A 303 -22.91 1.01 20.61
N GLU A 304 -23.28 2.08 21.31
CA GLU A 304 -24.25 3.06 20.83
C GLU A 304 -23.75 3.80 19.58
N ASP A 305 -22.53 4.35 19.62
CA ASP A 305 -21.93 5.02 18.45
C ASP A 305 -21.71 4.05 17.30
N TRP A 306 -21.28 2.83 17.59
CA TRP A 306 -21.13 1.76 16.61
C TRP A 306 -22.45 1.46 15.91
N ASN A 307 -23.50 1.16 16.66
CA ASN A 307 -24.81 0.82 16.12
C ASN A 307 -25.41 2.00 15.33
N ALA A 308 -25.29 3.23 15.81
CA ALA A 308 -25.78 4.41 15.11
C ALA A 308 -25.18 4.53 13.71
N VAL A 309 -23.86 4.35 13.58
CA VAL A 309 -23.16 4.40 12.29
C VAL A 309 -23.54 3.21 11.39
N GLN A 310 -23.57 1.97 11.92
CA GLN A 310 -23.99 0.80 11.16
C GLN A 310 -25.43 0.93 10.67
N ASN A 311 -26.34 1.42 11.50
CA ASN A 311 -27.74 1.55 11.14
C ASN A 311 -27.99 2.57 10.04
N VAL A 312 -27.39 3.76 10.13
CA VAL A 312 -27.60 4.80 9.12
C VAL A 312 -26.93 4.45 7.81
N HIS A 313 -25.63 4.07 7.84
CA HIS A 313 -24.88 3.83 6.61
C HIS A 313 -25.23 2.49 5.98
N LEU A 314 -25.00 1.39 6.67
CA LEU A 314 -25.12 0.06 6.10
C LEU A 314 -26.55 -0.45 6.06
N ARG A 315 -27.22 -0.45 7.20
CA ARG A 315 -28.60 -0.93 7.29
C ARG A 315 -29.57 -0.03 6.51
N GLY A 316 -29.35 1.29 6.55
CA GLY A 316 -30.13 2.24 5.77
C GLY A 316 -30.00 2.01 4.26
N THR A 317 -28.77 1.82 3.76
CA THR A 317 -28.52 1.48 2.33
C THR A 317 -29.21 0.17 1.96
N TYR A 318 -29.09 -0.88 2.80
CA TYR A 318 -29.79 -2.15 2.60
C TYR A 318 -31.31 -1.97 2.53
N LYS A 319 -31.91 -1.23 3.46
CA LYS A 319 -33.36 -1.02 3.54
C LYS A 319 -33.92 -0.34 2.29
N VAL A 320 -33.25 0.68 1.81
CA VAL A 320 -33.68 1.43 0.61
C VAL A 320 -33.52 0.55 -0.64
N CYS A 321 -32.38 -0.14 -0.80
CA CYS A 321 -32.18 -1.05 -1.92
C CYS A 321 -33.20 -2.20 -1.92
N LYS A 322 -33.49 -2.79 -0.77
CA LYS A 322 -34.50 -3.85 -0.63
C LYS A 322 -35.89 -3.40 -1.03
N ALA A 323 -36.30 -2.20 -0.60
CA ALA A 323 -37.61 -1.66 -0.92
C ALA A 323 -37.75 -1.33 -2.42
N ALA A 324 -36.67 -0.86 -3.07
CA ALA A 324 -36.64 -0.55 -4.49
C ALA A 324 -36.58 -1.81 -5.38
N TRP A 325 -36.05 -2.91 -4.86
CA TRP A 325 -35.71 -4.11 -5.63
C TRP A 325 -36.85 -4.71 -6.42
N PRO A 326 -38.07 -4.95 -5.83
CA PRO A 326 -39.20 -5.48 -6.56
C PRO A 326 -39.65 -4.60 -7.75
N ILE A 327 -39.54 -3.30 -7.58
CA ILE A 327 -39.90 -2.32 -8.66
C ILE A 327 -38.92 -2.48 -9.80
N PHE A 328 -37.62 -2.50 -9.50
CA PHE A 328 -36.55 -2.67 -10.49
C PHE A 328 -36.64 -4.00 -11.24
N GLN A 329 -36.97 -5.08 -10.54
CA GLN A 329 -37.19 -6.40 -11.15
C GLN A 329 -38.35 -6.41 -12.09
N GLN A 330 -39.50 -5.82 -11.68
CA GLN A 330 -40.71 -5.78 -12.47
C GLN A 330 -40.54 -4.97 -13.76
N GLN A 331 -39.88 -3.81 -13.65
CA GLN A 331 -39.69 -2.93 -14.82
C GLN A 331 -38.45 -3.32 -15.65
N LYS A 332 -37.62 -4.29 -15.21
CA LYS A 332 -36.36 -4.71 -15.83
C LYS A 332 -35.40 -3.54 -16.07
N TYR A 333 -35.33 -2.69 -15.10
CA TYR A 333 -34.41 -1.54 -15.08
C TYR A 333 -34.26 -1.03 -13.66
N GLY A 334 -33.04 -0.75 -13.29
CA GLY A 334 -32.71 -0.08 -12.03
C GLY A 334 -31.26 0.38 -12.03
N ARG A 335 -31.01 1.50 -11.39
CA ARG A 335 -29.65 2.00 -11.16
C ARG A 335 -29.47 2.27 -9.68
N ILE A 336 -28.44 1.71 -9.10
CA ILE A 336 -28.09 1.87 -7.68
C ILE A 336 -26.69 2.46 -7.59
N ILE A 337 -26.56 3.60 -6.97
CA ILE A 337 -25.27 4.22 -6.63
C ILE A 337 -25.17 4.33 -5.11
N ASN A 338 -24.32 3.53 -4.53
CA ASN A 338 -24.05 3.52 -3.11
C ASN A 338 -22.78 4.30 -2.76
N THR A 339 -22.76 4.90 -1.60
CA THR A 339 -21.63 5.73 -1.15
C THR A 339 -20.81 5.01 -0.10
N THR A 340 -19.59 4.64 -0.46
CA THR A 340 -18.53 4.23 0.47
C THR A 340 -17.64 5.43 0.82
N SER A 341 -16.40 5.18 1.13
CA SER A 341 -15.38 6.18 1.46
C SER A 341 -14.00 5.58 1.25
N ALA A 342 -12.99 6.39 0.99
CA ALA A 342 -11.60 5.96 1.09
C ALA A 342 -11.29 5.31 2.45
N VAL A 343 -11.95 5.77 3.52
CA VAL A 343 -11.88 5.15 4.86
C VAL A 343 -12.42 3.72 4.85
N GLY A 344 -13.46 3.42 4.08
CA GLY A 344 -13.99 2.07 3.91
C GLY A 344 -13.11 1.14 3.07
N ILE A 345 -12.20 1.71 2.27
CA ILE A 345 -11.26 0.97 1.44
C ILE A 345 -9.94 0.72 2.19
N TYR A 346 -9.37 1.75 2.80
CA TYR A 346 -8.00 1.75 3.35
C TYR A 346 -7.95 1.79 4.88
N GLY A 347 -9.06 1.98 5.57
CA GLY A 347 -9.10 2.21 7.01
C GLY A 347 -8.67 3.62 7.40
N ASN A 348 -8.95 4.03 8.62
CA ASN A 348 -8.47 5.30 9.18
C ASN A 348 -8.54 5.30 10.70
N PHE A 349 -7.58 5.98 11.34
CA PHE A 349 -7.57 6.15 12.80
C PHE A 349 -8.85 6.84 13.30
N GLY A 350 -9.44 6.33 14.37
CA GLY A 350 -10.63 6.91 15.02
C GLY A 350 -11.95 6.64 14.29
N GLN A 351 -11.96 5.82 13.24
CA GLN A 351 -13.13 5.58 12.41
C GLN A 351 -13.45 4.09 12.21
N ALA A 352 -13.23 3.25 13.22
CA ALA A 352 -13.49 1.82 13.13
C ALA A 352 -14.97 1.50 12.79
N ASN A 353 -15.93 2.22 13.39
CA ASN A 353 -17.35 2.10 13.08
C ASN A 353 -17.67 2.51 11.63
N TYR A 354 -17.14 3.63 11.21
CA TYR A 354 -17.38 4.22 9.89
C TYR A 354 -16.71 3.39 8.77
N SER A 355 -15.44 3.01 8.94
CA SER A 355 -14.72 2.18 7.95
C SER A 355 -15.41 0.85 7.73
N THR A 356 -15.86 0.21 8.81
CA THR A 356 -16.59 -1.07 8.77
C THR A 356 -17.90 -0.94 8.01
N ALA A 357 -18.72 0.08 8.32
CA ALA A 357 -19.98 0.31 7.64
C ALA A 357 -19.79 0.61 6.14
N LYS A 358 -18.83 1.46 5.81
CA LYS A 358 -18.54 1.85 4.42
C LYS A 358 -18.00 0.70 3.57
N SER A 359 -17.19 -0.18 4.14
CA SER A 359 -16.77 -1.42 3.47
C SER A 359 -17.92 -2.42 3.31
N GLY A 360 -18.79 -2.52 4.31
CA GLY A 360 -20.02 -3.34 4.22
C GLY A 360 -20.93 -2.92 3.08
N ILE A 361 -21.05 -1.62 2.81
CA ILE A 361 -21.79 -1.08 1.66
C ILE A 361 -21.18 -1.56 0.34
N LEU A 362 -19.87 -1.63 0.23
CA LEU A 362 -19.21 -2.13 -0.97
C LEU A 362 -19.53 -3.61 -1.21
N GLY A 363 -19.47 -4.45 -0.17
CA GLY A 363 -19.86 -5.88 -0.25
C GLY A 363 -21.33 -6.09 -0.61
N LEU A 364 -22.22 -5.27 -0.05
CA LEU A 364 -23.63 -5.21 -0.42
C LEU A 364 -23.80 -4.89 -1.93
N THR A 365 -23.13 -3.86 -2.41
CA THR A 365 -23.27 -3.37 -3.78
C THR A 365 -22.79 -4.40 -4.80
N GLN A 366 -21.68 -5.07 -4.53
CA GLN A 366 -21.15 -6.12 -5.41
C GLN A 366 -22.15 -7.26 -5.58
N THR A 367 -22.79 -7.70 -4.49
CA THR A 367 -23.80 -8.76 -4.56
C THR A 367 -25.07 -8.29 -5.27
N LEU A 368 -25.53 -7.06 -5.01
CA LEU A 368 -26.68 -6.48 -5.75
C LEU A 368 -26.43 -6.43 -7.25
N ALA A 369 -25.23 -6.11 -7.67
CA ALA A 369 -24.85 -6.13 -9.08
C ALA A 369 -24.93 -7.53 -9.70
N VAL A 370 -24.46 -8.53 -8.98
CA VAL A 370 -24.55 -9.95 -9.40
C VAL A 370 -26.01 -10.39 -9.52
N GLU A 371 -26.83 -10.12 -8.51
CA GLU A 371 -28.25 -10.51 -8.50
C GLU A 371 -29.07 -9.72 -9.53
N GLY A 372 -28.68 -8.48 -9.79
CA GLY A 372 -29.38 -7.57 -10.68
C GLY A 372 -29.13 -7.79 -12.17
N ALA A 373 -28.05 -8.49 -12.54
CA ALA A 373 -27.58 -8.60 -13.91
C ALA A 373 -28.68 -9.04 -14.90
N LYS A 374 -29.46 -10.05 -14.56
CA LYS A 374 -30.56 -10.58 -15.40
C LYS A 374 -31.77 -9.65 -15.51
N TYR A 375 -31.84 -8.61 -14.70
CA TYR A 375 -32.94 -7.65 -14.66
C TYR A 375 -32.55 -6.26 -15.17
N ASN A 376 -31.35 -6.09 -15.74
CA ASN A 376 -30.80 -4.79 -16.10
C ASN A 376 -30.75 -3.83 -14.89
N ILE A 377 -30.46 -4.37 -13.72
CA ILE A 377 -30.19 -3.59 -12.52
C ILE A 377 -28.67 -3.48 -12.37
N LEU A 378 -28.14 -2.27 -12.51
CA LEU A 378 -26.72 -2.00 -12.35
C LEU A 378 -26.49 -1.33 -10.98
N ALA A 379 -25.48 -1.78 -10.26
CA ALA A 379 -25.12 -1.25 -8.95
C ALA A 379 -23.63 -0.94 -8.88
N ASN A 380 -23.29 0.29 -8.50
CA ASN A 380 -21.92 0.79 -8.39
C ASN A 380 -21.72 1.50 -7.05
N THR A 381 -20.47 1.64 -6.66
CA THR A 381 -20.07 2.30 -5.43
C THR A 381 -19.12 3.44 -5.73
N ILE A 382 -19.33 4.59 -5.08
CA ILE A 382 -18.40 5.71 -5.13
C ILE A 382 -17.79 5.94 -3.75
N ALA A 383 -16.54 6.35 -3.73
CA ALA A 383 -15.80 6.86 -2.57
C ALA A 383 -15.49 8.34 -2.81
N PRO A 384 -16.44 9.24 -2.48
CA PRO A 384 -16.29 10.65 -2.79
C PRO A 384 -15.42 11.37 -1.76
N ASN A 385 -14.68 12.37 -2.24
CA ASN A 385 -13.94 13.31 -1.41
C ASN A 385 -14.39 14.73 -1.79
N ALA A 386 -15.15 15.38 -0.90
CA ALA A 386 -15.76 16.68 -1.18
C ALA A 386 -15.85 17.54 0.08
N GLY A 387 -15.78 18.87 -0.11
CA GLY A 387 -16.01 19.85 0.93
C GLY A 387 -17.50 19.92 1.29
N THR A 388 -17.84 19.46 2.50
CA THR A 388 -19.19 19.44 3.04
C THR A 388 -19.17 19.87 4.52
N ALA A 389 -20.32 20.06 5.11
CA ALA A 389 -20.40 20.31 6.57
C ALA A 389 -19.72 19.18 7.39
N MET A 390 -19.68 17.97 6.88
CA MET A 390 -19.02 16.84 7.50
C MET A 390 -17.49 16.97 7.46
N THR A 391 -16.92 17.36 6.33
CA THR A 391 -15.47 17.54 6.15
C THR A 391 -14.95 18.86 6.71
N SER A 392 -15.80 19.90 6.83
CA SER A 392 -15.44 21.20 7.37
C SER A 392 -15.01 21.16 8.84
N THR A 393 -15.31 20.09 9.55
CA THR A 393 -14.83 19.84 10.91
C THR A 393 -13.36 19.40 10.98
N ILE A 394 -12.81 18.96 9.84
CA ILE A 394 -11.49 18.33 9.76
C ILE A 394 -10.57 19.10 8.81
N TRP A 395 -11.12 19.68 7.74
CA TRP A 395 -10.37 20.35 6.68
C TRP A 395 -10.29 21.87 6.87
N PRO A 396 -9.16 22.49 6.45
CA PRO A 396 -9.11 23.94 6.30
C PRO A 396 -10.18 24.45 5.32
N GLN A 397 -10.70 25.65 5.55
CA GLN A 397 -11.79 26.20 4.74
C GLN A 397 -11.44 26.27 3.25
N GLU A 398 -10.21 26.58 2.91
CA GLU A 398 -9.71 26.61 1.51
C GLU A 398 -9.87 25.26 0.79
N MET A 399 -9.65 24.15 1.52
CA MET A 399 -9.86 22.80 0.96
C MET A 399 -11.35 22.50 0.82
N VAL A 400 -12.16 22.86 1.79
CA VAL A 400 -13.63 22.69 1.70
C VAL A 400 -14.19 23.42 0.49
N ASP A 401 -13.71 24.64 0.24
CA ASP A 401 -14.17 25.48 -0.89
C ASP A 401 -13.65 24.99 -2.25
N ALA A 402 -12.50 24.31 -2.27
CA ALA A 402 -11.88 23.81 -3.50
C ALA A 402 -12.48 22.47 -3.97
N PHE A 403 -12.77 21.56 -3.06
CA PHE A 403 -13.34 20.25 -3.35
C PHE A 403 -14.86 20.29 -3.38
N LYS A 404 -15.44 20.95 -4.40
CA LYS A 404 -16.88 21.15 -4.48
C LYS A 404 -17.64 19.84 -4.67
N PRO A 405 -18.81 19.66 -4.00
CA PRO A 405 -19.72 18.53 -4.23
C PRO A 405 -20.15 18.38 -5.70
N GLU A 406 -20.22 19.48 -6.42
CA GLU A 406 -20.56 19.53 -7.85
C GLU A 406 -19.57 18.79 -8.75
N TYR A 407 -18.33 18.53 -8.28
CA TYR A 407 -17.33 17.74 -8.99
C TYR A 407 -17.40 16.23 -8.68
N VAL A 408 -18.38 15.79 -7.92
CA VAL A 408 -18.73 14.38 -7.73
C VAL A 408 -20.00 14.01 -8.48
N ALA A 409 -20.96 14.91 -8.55
CA ALA A 409 -22.28 14.70 -9.13
C ALA A 409 -22.27 14.17 -10.58
N PRO A 410 -21.37 14.60 -11.50
CA PRO A 410 -21.35 14.08 -12.87
C PRO A 410 -21.13 12.56 -12.96
N VAL A 411 -20.28 12.01 -12.10
CA VAL A 411 -20.01 10.56 -12.05
C VAL A 411 -21.25 9.80 -11.60
N VAL A 412 -21.93 10.29 -10.56
CA VAL A 412 -23.18 9.70 -10.05
C VAL A 412 -24.27 9.72 -11.11
N ALA A 413 -24.41 10.83 -11.81
CA ALA A 413 -25.39 10.97 -12.87
C ALA A 413 -25.11 10.05 -14.07
N TYR A 414 -23.85 9.94 -14.52
CA TYR A 414 -23.49 8.98 -15.56
C TYR A 414 -23.82 7.54 -15.15
N LEU A 415 -23.38 7.11 -13.97
CA LEU A 415 -23.64 5.75 -13.47
C LEU A 415 -25.13 5.45 -13.32
N GLY A 416 -25.95 6.46 -13.00
CA GLY A 416 -27.39 6.37 -12.88
C GLY A 416 -28.17 6.45 -14.20
N SER A 417 -27.52 6.82 -15.31
CA SER A 417 -28.15 7.07 -16.58
C SER A 417 -28.44 5.80 -17.40
N LYS A 418 -29.29 5.95 -18.41
CA LYS A 418 -29.52 4.92 -19.43
C LYS A 418 -28.30 4.69 -20.33
N ASP A 419 -27.41 5.69 -20.41
CA ASP A 419 -26.18 5.62 -21.18
C ASP A 419 -25.17 4.66 -20.56
N ASN A 420 -25.26 4.45 -19.27
CA ASN A 420 -24.53 3.36 -18.61
C ASN A 420 -25.25 2.03 -18.85
N THR A 421 -24.73 1.20 -19.75
CA THR A 421 -25.27 -0.12 -20.09
C THR A 421 -24.43 -1.28 -19.54
N GLU A 422 -23.20 -1.05 -19.12
CA GLU A 422 -22.22 -2.09 -18.82
C GLU A 422 -21.54 -1.91 -17.47
N VAL A 423 -21.30 -0.67 -17.03
CA VAL A 423 -20.56 -0.42 -15.78
C VAL A 423 -21.40 -0.79 -14.57
N THR A 424 -21.04 -1.88 -13.94
CA THR A 424 -21.66 -2.40 -12.71
C THR A 424 -20.62 -3.06 -11.82
N ARG A 425 -20.86 -3.19 -10.52
CA ARG A 425 -19.93 -3.71 -9.51
C ARG A 425 -18.66 -2.87 -9.33
N ALA A 426 -18.53 -1.77 -10.04
CA ALA A 426 -17.34 -0.93 -9.95
C ALA A 426 -17.31 -0.10 -8.67
N LEU A 427 -16.10 0.17 -8.23
CA LEU A 427 -15.77 1.09 -7.14
C LEU A 427 -14.96 2.23 -7.71
N PHE A 428 -15.41 3.47 -7.47
CA PHE A 428 -14.72 4.67 -7.94
C PHE A 428 -14.31 5.57 -6.78
N GLU A 429 -13.06 6.02 -6.77
CA GLU A 429 -12.65 7.19 -6.01
C GLU A 429 -12.90 8.45 -6.85
N VAL A 430 -13.52 9.46 -6.24
CA VAL A 430 -13.92 10.70 -6.95
C VAL A 430 -13.55 11.90 -6.10
N SER A 431 -12.71 12.79 -6.61
CA SER A 431 -12.22 13.94 -5.85
C SER A 431 -11.82 15.10 -6.76
N GLY A 432 -12.48 16.25 -6.68
CA GLY A 432 -12.03 17.52 -7.26
C GLY A 432 -11.75 17.50 -8.78
N GLY A 433 -12.45 16.65 -9.53
CA GLY A 433 -12.23 16.42 -10.96
C GLY A 433 -11.47 15.14 -11.30
N TRP A 434 -10.79 14.52 -10.36
CA TRP A 434 -10.15 13.22 -10.55
C TRP A 434 -11.12 12.08 -10.27
N VAL A 435 -11.11 11.07 -11.15
CA VAL A 435 -11.92 9.84 -11.03
C VAL A 435 -11.06 8.64 -11.37
N ALA A 436 -11.00 7.66 -10.49
CA ALA A 436 -10.27 6.41 -10.69
C ALA A 436 -11.09 5.21 -10.21
N ALA A 437 -10.93 4.07 -10.88
CA ALA A 437 -11.54 2.81 -10.46
C ALA A 437 -10.61 2.05 -9.52
N VAL A 438 -11.19 1.21 -8.64
CA VAL A 438 -10.43 0.40 -7.68
C VAL A 438 -10.93 -1.05 -7.74
N ARG A 439 -10.01 -2.00 -7.83
CA ARG A 439 -10.31 -3.45 -7.81
C ARG A 439 -9.42 -4.22 -6.84
N TRP A 440 -9.70 -5.49 -6.67
CA TRP A 440 -8.78 -6.41 -6.01
C TRP A 440 -7.75 -6.95 -7.00
N GLU A 441 -6.52 -6.98 -6.56
CA GLU A 441 -5.44 -7.77 -7.14
C GLU A 441 -5.02 -8.83 -6.11
N ARG A 442 -4.88 -10.07 -6.57
CA ARG A 442 -4.40 -11.18 -5.76
C ARG A 442 -3.01 -11.57 -6.21
N SER A 443 -2.08 -11.72 -5.28
CA SER A 443 -0.73 -12.21 -5.53
C SER A 443 -0.75 -13.59 -6.21
N GLY A 444 0.36 -13.95 -6.86
CA GLY A 444 0.54 -15.28 -7.42
C GLY A 444 0.44 -16.40 -6.38
N GLY A 445 0.65 -16.06 -5.12
CA GLY A 445 0.53 -16.98 -4.01
C GLY A 445 1.55 -18.12 -4.00
N LYS A 446 1.44 -18.99 -3.01
CA LYS A 446 2.21 -20.23 -2.91
C LYS A 446 1.26 -21.41 -2.66
N ALA A 447 1.44 -22.43 -3.46
CA ALA A 447 0.83 -23.73 -3.28
C ALA A 447 1.80 -24.66 -2.54
N PHE A 448 1.30 -25.44 -1.58
CA PHE A 448 2.07 -26.44 -0.84
C PHE A 448 1.49 -27.84 -1.04
N ASN A 449 2.35 -28.84 -1.00
CA ASN A 449 1.92 -30.23 -0.97
C ASN A 449 1.20 -30.53 0.35
N THR A 450 -0.09 -30.79 0.25
CA THR A 450 -0.94 -31.05 1.42
C THR A 450 -0.76 -32.45 2.02
N ALA A 451 -0.15 -33.39 1.29
CA ALA A 451 0.07 -34.76 1.78
C ALA A 451 1.05 -34.81 2.97
N LYS A 452 2.01 -33.89 3.01
CA LYS A 452 2.98 -33.75 4.11
C LYS A 452 2.50 -32.82 5.22
N GLY A 453 1.37 -32.14 5.05
CA GLY A 453 0.92 -31.06 5.89
C GLY A 453 1.65 -29.75 5.61
N VAL A 454 1.16 -28.66 6.16
CA VAL A 454 1.77 -27.32 6.07
C VAL A 454 1.98 -26.79 7.49
N THR A 455 3.11 -26.14 7.75
CA THR A 455 3.42 -25.57 9.07
C THR A 455 3.48 -24.04 9.04
N PRO A 456 3.32 -23.35 10.18
CA PRO A 456 3.47 -21.89 10.25
C PRO A 456 4.86 -21.41 9.82
N GLU A 457 5.91 -22.18 10.11
CA GLU A 457 7.28 -21.88 9.70
C GLU A 457 7.46 -21.94 8.19
N GLN A 458 6.78 -22.85 7.51
CA GLN A 458 6.75 -22.91 6.04
C GLN A 458 6.03 -21.67 5.46
N ILE A 459 4.98 -21.20 6.10
CA ILE A 459 4.31 -19.93 5.71
C ILE A 459 5.28 -18.76 5.83
N GLU A 460 5.97 -18.64 6.95
CA GLU A 460 6.98 -17.59 7.19
C GLU A 460 8.10 -17.66 6.14
N LYS A 461 8.71 -18.83 5.97
CA LYS A 461 9.79 -19.07 5.00
C LYS A 461 9.40 -18.71 3.56
N ASN A 462 8.16 -18.96 3.17
CA ASN A 462 7.66 -18.69 1.81
C ASN A 462 6.86 -17.37 1.71
N TRP A 463 7.02 -16.47 2.67
CA TRP A 463 6.24 -15.24 2.71
C TRP A 463 6.38 -14.39 1.45
N SER A 464 7.59 -14.30 0.91
CA SER A 464 7.86 -13.56 -0.34
C SER A 464 7.05 -14.09 -1.53
N LYS A 465 6.85 -15.42 -1.62
CA LYS A 465 6.03 -16.04 -2.67
C LYS A 465 4.53 -15.82 -2.41
N ILE A 466 4.08 -15.86 -1.14
CA ILE A 466 2.68 -15.64 -0.75
C ILE A 466 2.25 -14.20 -1.04
N SER A 467 3.15 -13.24 -0.90
CA SER A 467 2.92 -11.82 -1.11
C SER A 467 3.50 -11.26 -2.42
N ASP A 468 3.80 -12.13 -3.37
CA ASP A 468 4.37 -11.76 -4.66
C ASP A 468 3.29 -11.32 -5.65
N PHE A 469 3.31 -10.04 -5.99
CA PHE A 469 2.43 -9.42 -6.98
C PHE A 469 3.10 -9.26 -8.35
N ASP A 470 3.98 -10.18 -8.73
CA ASP A 470 4.50 -10.24 -10.09
C ASP A 470 3.34 -10.27 -11.10
N PRO A 471 3.28 -9.34 -12.07
CA PRO A 471 2.19 -9.26 -13.04
C PRO A 471 1.95 -10.55 -13.86
N GLU A 472 2.98 -11.39 -14.05
CA GLU A 472 2.84 -12.68 -14.74
C GLU A 472 2.16 -13.75 -13.86
N ARG A 473 2.08 -13.55 -12.54
CA ARG A 473 1.53 -14.50 -11.58
C ARG A 473 0.30 -13.96 -10.86
N ALA A 474 0.18 -12.65 -10.75
CA ALA A 474 -0.96 -11.99 -10.12
C ALA A 474 -2.26 -12.25 -10.90
N SER A 475 -3.39 -12.16 -10.21
CA SER A 475 -4.71 -12.37 -10.81
C SER A 475 -5.74 -11.38 -10.23
N TRP A 476 -6.83 -11.21 -10.98
CA TRP A 476 -7.91 -10.26 -10.61
C TRP A 476 -9.27 -10.97 -10.56
N PRO A 477 -9.49 -11.88 -9.62
CA PRO A 477 -10.77 -12.60 -9.54
C PRO A 477 -11.94 -11.64 -9.36
N THR A 478 -13.02 -11.90 -10.08
CA THR A 478 -14.25 -11.11 -10.01
C THR A 478 -15.40 -11.88 -9.36
N SER A 479 -15.21 -13.16 -9.07
CA SER A 479 -16.21 -14.01 -8.43
C SER A 479 -15.57 -15.03 -7.49
N PRO A 480 -16.33 -15.54 -6.50
CA PRO A 480 -15.88 -16.65 -5.68
C PRO A 480 -15.51 -17.92 -6.48
N SER A 481 -16.15 -18.14 -7.62
CA SER A 481 -15.86 -19.29 -8.50
C SER A 481 -14.51 -19.14 -9.20
N GLU A 482 -14.17 -17.95 -9.68
CA GLU A 482 -12.85 -17.69 -10.24
C GLU A 482 -11.75 -17.82 -9.19
N SER A 483 -11.95 -17.23 -8.01
CA SER A 483 -11.01 -17.36 -6.90
C SER A 483 -10.79 -18.82 -6.48
N LEU A 484 -11.87 -19.61 -6.43
CA LEU A 484 -11.79 -21.04 -6.10
C LEU A 484 -11.00 -21.83 -7.15
N GLY A 485 -11.03 -21.43 -8.41
CA GLY A 485 -10.33 -22.12 -9.50
C GLY A 485 -8.85 -22.34 -9.22
N ASP A 486 -8.13 -21.33 -8.74
CA ASP A 486 -6.72 -21.44 -8.43
C ASP A 486 -6.44 -22.29 -7.18
N ILE A 487 -7.37 -22.25 -6.21
CA ILE A 487 -7.28 -23.12 -5.01
C ILE A 487 -7.48 -24.59 -5.40
N VAL A 488 -8.43 -24.87 -6.29
CA VAL A 488 -8.70 -26.23 -6.81
C VAL A 488 -7.55 -26.72 -7.69
N ALA A 489 -6.93 -25.85 -8.47
CA ALA A 489 -5.77 -26.19 -9.29
C ALA A 489 -4.59 -26.69 -8.45
N ASN A 490 -4.57 -26.37 -7.15
CA ASN A 490 -3.57 -26.88 -6.21
C ASN A 490 -3.87 -28.29 -5.67
N PHE A 491 -5.03 -28.87 -5.98
CA PHE A 491 -5.33 -30.22 -5.51
C PHE A 491 -4.36 -31.25 -6.10
N GLY A 492 -3.61 -31.92 -5.21
CA GLY A 492 -2.59 -32.88 -5.61
C GLY A 492 -1.30 -32.25 -6.14
N ALA A 493 -1.05 -30.98 -5.82
CA ALA A 493 0.26 -30.40 -6.07
C ALA A 493 1.35 -31.30 -5.48
N GLU A 494 2.27 -31.75 -6.32
CA GLU A 494 3.45 -32.49 -5.90
C GLU A 494 4.39 -31.51 -5.18
N ASP A 495 5.31 -32.07 -4.39
CA ASP A 495 6.42 -31.24 -3.92
C ASP A 495 7.11 -30.70 -5.17
N ASP A 496 7.21 -29.41 -5.31
CA ASP A 496 8.29 -28.86 -6.13
C ASP A 496 9.57 -29.49 -5.55
N ASP A 497 10.43 -30.10 -6.37
CA ASP A 497 11.69 -30.74 -5.93
C ASP A 497 12.55 -29.83 -5.03
N ASP A 498 12.12 -28.59 -4.86
CA ASP A 498 12.68 -27.54 -4.01
C ASP A 498 12.36 -27.68 -2.50
N ASP A 499 11.45 -28.59 -2.06
CA ASP A 499 11.03 -28.72 -0.66
C ASP A 499 11.77 -29.83 0.13
N GLU A 500 12.49 -30.76 -0.52
CA GLU A 500 13.30 -31.76 0.14
C GLU A 500 14.79 -31.34 0.25
N GLY A 501 15.12 -30.79 1.43
CA GLY A 501 16.51 -30.79 1.90
C GLY A 501 17.49 -29.91 1.14
N ALA A 502 17.03 -28.88 0.49
CA ALA A 502 17.90 -27.83 0.00
C ALA A 502 18.07 -26.75 1.07
N GLU A 503 19.26 -26.53 1.47
CA GLU A 503 19.77 -25.24 1.87
C GLU A 503 19.03 -24.16 1.06
N GLY A 504 18.19 -23.39 1.71
CA GLY A 504 17.36 -22.26 1.24
C GLY A 504 17.18 -22.07 -0.25
N ASP A 505 15.95 -22.05 -0.70
CA ASP A 505 15.55 -21.49 -1.99
C ASP A 505 16.37 -20.23 -2.25
N ASP A 506 16.97 -20.13 -3.42
CA ASP A 506 17.72 -18.94 -3.78
C ASP A 506 16.76 -17.78 -4.02
N GLU A 507 16.46 -17.03 -2.94
CA GLU A 507 15.65 -15.82 -2.91
C GLU A 507 15.92 -14.88 -4.11
N PHE A 508 17.06 -15.05 -4.76
CA PHE A 508 17.52 -14.25 -5.89
C PHE A 508 17.60 -15.02 -7.21
N ALA A 509 17.19 -16.29 -7.22
CA ALA A 509 17.12 -17.07 -8.45
C ALA A 509 16.05 -16.47 -9.39
N ASP A 510 16.42 -16.28 -10.65
CA ASP A 510 15.51 -15.77 -11.67
C ASP A 510 15.61 -16.66 -12.90
N PRO A 511 14.50 -17.31 -13.30
CA PRO A 511 14.48 -18.16 -14.50
C PRO A 511 14.90 -17.46 -15.78
N ALA A 512 14.70 -16.13 -15.85
CA ALA A 512 15.06 -15.32 -17.01
C ALA A 512 16.54 -14.92 -17.05
N ASP A 513 17.33 -15.16 -15.99
CA ASP A 513 18.75 -14.85 -15.99
C ASP A 513 19.52 -15.76 -16.98
N PRO A 514 20.52 -15.23 -17.70
CA PRO A 514 21.44 -16.04 -18.47
C PRO A 514 22.19 -17.06 -17.60
N ALA A 515 22.65 -18.16 -18.18
CA ALA A 515 23.34 -19.25 -17.47
C ALA A 515 24.48 -18.71 -16.54
N ILE A 516 25.33 -17.83 -17.08
CA ILE A 516 26.45 -17.24 -16.33
C ILE A 516 25.99 -16.46 -15.07
N VAL A 517 24.80 -15.82 -15.15
CA VAL A 517 24.24 -15.09 -14.03
C VAL A 517 23.61 -16.04 -13.02
N LYS A 518 22.92 -17.10 -13.49
CA LYS A 518 22.36 -18.14 -12.63
C LYS A 518 23.46 -18.83 -11.81
N GLU A 519 24.57 -19.22 -12.46
CA GLU A 519 25.72 -19.83 -11.80
C GLU A 519 26.33 -18.89 -10.75
N ALA A 520 26.54 -17.61 -11.09
CA ALA A 520 27.09 -16.64 -10.16
C ALA A 520 26.19 -16.38 -8.95
N LYS A 521 24.88 -16.37 -9.12
CA LYS A 521 23.92 -16.22 -8.01
C LYS A 521 23.80 -17.49 -7.16
N ALA A 522 24.02 -18.66 -7.76
CA ALA A 522 24.00 -19.93 -7.04
C ALA A 522 25.27 -20.17 -6.20
N GLU A 523 26.35 -19.44 -6.49
CA GLU A 523 27.59 -19.55 -5.73
C GLU A 523 27.37 -19.15 -4.26
N ARG A 524 27.93 -19.94 -3.35
CA ARG A 524 27.88 -19.73 -1.90
C ARG A 524 29.30 -19.62 -1.37
N PRO A 525 29.88 -18.40 -1.36
CA PRO A 525 31.19 -18.19 -0.79
C PRO A 525 31.20 -18.58 0.71
N GLU A 526 32.32 -19.10 1.16
CA GLU A 526 32.52 -19.42 2.57
C GLU A 526 32.38 -18.16 3.43
N PRO A 527 31.66 -18.23 4.56
CA PRO A 527 31.55 -17.13 5.49
C PRO A 527 32.91 -16.67 6.01
N THR A 528 33.11 -15.38 6.16
CA THR A 528 34.34 -14.79 6.68
C THR A 528 34.13 -14.22 8.07
N GLU A 529 35.11 -14.50 8.97
CA GLU A 529 35.08 -13.94 10.32
C GLU A 529 35.79 -12.58 10.35
N PHE A 530 35.20 -11.63 11.05
CA PHE A 530 35.75 -10.29 11.28
C PHE A 530 35.72 -10.00 12.78
N SER A 531 36.93 -9.99 13.39
CA SER A 531 37.12 -9.61 14.80
C SER A 531 37.56 -8.15 14.91
N TYR A 532 36.94 -7.39 15.79
CA TYR A 532 37.26 -5.98 15.99
C TYR A 532 37.09 -5.56 17.46
N GLY A 533 37.72 -4.44 17.81
CA GLY A 533 37.61 -3.85 19.14
C GLY A 533 37.38 -2.33 19.07
N ASN A 534 37.35 -1.70 20.25
CA ASN A 534 37.10 -0.27 20.40
C ASN A 534 38.06 0.59 19.55
N ARG A 535 39.32 0.15 19.38
CA ARG A 535 40.28 0.84 18.50
C ARG A 535 39.84 0.93 17.07
N ASP A 536 39.23 -0.11 16.52
CA ASP A 536 38.78 -0.15 15.12
C ASP A 536 37.59 0.77 14.93
N VAL A 537 36.67 0.81 15.88
CA VAL A 537 35.55 1.74 15.94
C VAL A 537 36.02 3.19 16.00
N ILE A 538 37.01 3.49 16.89
CA ILE A 538 37.59 4.83 17.01
C ILE A 538 38.27 5.26 15.69
N LEU A 539 39.04 4.36 15.07
CA LEU A 539 39.72 4.63 13.79
C LEU A 539 38.70 4.97 12.70
N TYR A 540 37.61 4.23 12.62
CA TYR A 540 36.55 4.52 11.67
C TYR A 540 35.89 5.87 11.96
N ASN A 541 35.48 6.13 13.20
CA ASN A 541 34.83 7.37 13.59
C ASN A 541 35.71 8.59 13.25
N LEU A 542 37.03 8.51 13.56
CA LEU A 542 38.01 9.52 13.14
C LEU A 542 38.12 9.61 11.59
N GLY A 543 38.12 8.45 10.92
CA GLY A 543 38.21 8.33 9.47
C GLY A 543 37.06 9.01 8.73
N ILE A 544 35.89 9.14 9.36
CA ILE A 544 34.75 9.90 8.83
C ILE A 544 34.55 11.27 9.52
N GLY A 545 35.60 11.79 10.16
CA GLY A 545 35.69 13.15 10.63
C GLY A 545 35.14 13.42 12.02
N ALA A 546 35.01 12.43 12.90
CA ALA A 546 34.77 12.68 14.32
C ALA A 546 35.91 13.50 14.91
N LYS A 547 35.63 14.41 15.85
CA LYS A 547 36.59 15.34 16.41
C LYS A 547 37.03 14.91 17.80
N ALA A 548 38.22 15.35 18.20
CA ALA A 548 38.81 15.02 19.49
C ALA A 548 37.96 15.38 20.73
N ASN A 549 37.03 16.33 20.58
CA ASN A 549 36.09 16.75 21.63
C ASN A 549 34.77 15.97 21.64
N GLU A 550 34.57 15.10 20.66
CA GLU A 550 33.38 14.24 20.56
C GLU A 550 33.69 12.90 21.24
N LEU A 551 33.82 12.92 22.56
CA LEU A 551 34.33 11.79 23.36
C LEU A 551 33.52 10.50 23.17
N ASP A 552 32.23 10.58 22.95
CA ASP A 552 31.38 9.40 22.72
C ASP A 552 31.78 8.61 21.46
N TYR A 553 32.58 9.18 20.57
CA TYR A 553 33.07 8.51 19.36
C TYR A 553 34.55 8.21 19.33
N VAL A 554 35.34 8.84 20.21
CA VAL A 554 36.81 8.75 20.15
C VAL A 554 37.48 8.34 21.44
N TYR A 555 36.70 8.04 22.48
CA TYR A 555 37.22 7.65 23.78
C TYR A 555 36.41 6.49 24.39
N GLU A 556 37.04 5.31 24.45
CA GLU A 556 36.41 4.05 24.85
C GLU A 556 35.93 3.97 26.31
N GLN A 557 36.32 4.96 27.13
CA GLN A 557 35.86 5.06 28.53
C GLN A 557 34.76 6.14 28.68
N ALA A 558 34.31 6.75 27.61
CA ALA A 558 33.15 7.64 27.65
C ALA A 558 31.88 6.85 28.01
N GLU A 559 31.04 7.42 28.84
CA GLU A 559 29.79 6.77 29.30
C GLU A 559 28.89 6.30 28.15
N ASN A 560 28.88 7.04 27.04
CA ASN A 560 28.07 6.74 25.86
C ASN A 560 28.95 6.39 24.64
N PHE A 561 30.10 5.76 24.86
CA PHE A 561 30.97 5.37 23.74
C PHE A 561 30.25 4.47 22.76
N GLN A 562 30.31 4.82 21.48
CA GLN A 562 29.55 4.14 20.42
C GLN A 562 30.22 4.23 19.06
N ALA A 563 29.88 3.29 18.19
CA ALA A 563 30.14 3.36 16.78
C ALA A 563 29.10 4.27 16.07
N LEU A 564 29.58 5.12 15.14
CA LEU A 564 28.65 5.79 14.23
C LEU A 564 27.97 4.76 13.32
N PRO A 565 26.66 4.90 13.00
CA PRO A 565 25.88 3.84 12.34
C PRO A 565 26.48 3.31 11.05
N THR A 566 27.11 4.20 10.28
CA THR A 566 27.77 3.84 9.01
C THR A 566 29.00 2.96 9.16
N TRP A 567 29.48 2.70 10.38
CA TRP A 567 30.52 1.70 10.66
C TRP A 567 30.13 0.31 10.13
N GLY A 568 28.84 0.01 10.08
CA GLY A 568 28.32 -1.27 9.59
C GLY A 568 28.71 -1.64 8.15
N VAL A 569 29.31 -0.74 7.37
CA VAL A 569 29.87 -1.07 6.05
C VAL A 569 31.27 -1.71 6.14
N ILE A 570 31.96 -1.63 7.28
CA ILE A 570 33.34 -2.11 7.42
C ILE A 570 33.42 -3.65 7.39
N PRO A 571 32.59 -4.40 8.10
CA PRO A 571 32.66 -5.87 8.09
C PRO A 571 32.54 -6.51 6.71
N GLN A 572 31.76 -5.91 5.80
CA GLN A 572 31.58 -6.44 4.45
C GLN A 572 32.86 -6.48 3.59
N PHE A 573 33.84 -5.62 3.86
CA PHE A 573 35.09 -5.62 3.09
C PHE A 573 35.83 -6.94 3.19
N MET A 574 35.79 -7.57 4.36
CA MET A 574 36.44 -8.87 4.59
C MET A 574 35.67 -9.98 3.83
N ALA A 575 34.35 -9.85 3.71
CA ALA A 575 33.49 -10.79 3.00
C ALA A 575 33.50 -10.55 1.48
N GLY A 576 33.57 -9.31 1.03
CA GLY A 576 33.50 -8.94 -0.39
C GLY A 576 34.68 -9.48 -1.23
N SER A 577 35.83 -9.72 -0.62
CA SER A 577 36.98 -10.31 -1.29
C SER A 577 36.77 -11.77 -1.71
N SER A 578 35.75 -12.44 -1.18
CA SER A 578 35.40 -13.82 -1.51
C SER A 578 34.43 -13.94 -2.70
N LEU A 579 33.87 -12.83 -3.22
CA LEU A 579 32.97 -12.84 -4.36
C LEU A 579 33.76 -12.97 -5.67
N ASN A 580 33.42 -13.97 -6.47
CA ASN A 580 34.00 -14.16 -7.80
C ASN A 580 33.21 -13.27 -8.82
N LEU A 581 33.94 -12.43 -9.56
CA LEU A 581 33.39 -11.61 -10.65
C LEU A 581 33.94 -12.01 -12.03
N ASP A 582 34.79 -13.03 -12.11
CA ASP A 582 35.43 -13.50 -13.36
C ASP A 582 34.44 -14.11 -14.36
N PHE A 583 33.19 -14.40 -13.93
CA PHE A 583 32.12 -14.85 -14.83
C PHE A 583 31.68 -13.77 -15.83
N LEU A 584 31.98 -12.49 -15.57
CA LEU A 584 31.62 -11.40 -16.47
C LEU A 584 32.54 -11.31 -17.68
N PRO A 585 31.99 -11.02 -18.89
CA PRO A 585 32.80 -10.82 -20.07
C PRO A 585 33.81 -9.68 -19.88
N ASN A 586 35.06 -9.91 -20.27
CA ASN A 586 36.13 -8.90 -20.20
C ASN A 586 36.29 -8.23 -18.83
N PHE A 587 36.04 -8.96 -17.74
CA PHE A 587 36.19 -8.45 -16.41
C PHE A 587 37.61 -7.92 -16.15
N SER A 588 37.68 -6.73 -15.55
CA SER A 588 38.92 -6.16 -15.07
C SER A 588 38.65 -5.38 -13.78
N PRO A 589 39.38 -5.69 -12.68
CA PRO A 589 39.24 -4.98 -11.41
C PRO A 589 39.45 -3.46 -11.53
N MET A 590 40.25 -3.01 -12.49
CA MET A 590 40.51 -1.58 -12.73
C MET A 590 39.31 -0.82 -13.32
N MET A 591 38.33 -1.54 -13.86
CA MET A 591 37.10 -0.97 -14.44
C MET A 591 35.93 -0.92 -13.48
N LEU A 592 36.16 -1.32 -12.22
CA LEU A 592 35.17 -1.43 -11.18
C LEU A 592 34.95 -0.06 -10.50
N LEU A 593 33.67 0.32 -10.38
CA LEU A 593 33.23 1.50 -9.65
C LEU A 593 32.16 1.12 -8.65
N HIS A 594 32.25 1.61 -7.43
CA HIS A 594 31.18 1.49 -6.46
C HIS A 594 30.01 2.40 -6.85
N GLY A 595 28.89 1.84 -7.23
CA GLY A 595 27.73 2.55 -7.76
C GLY A 595 26.71 2.94 -6.66
N GLU A 596 26.30 1.99 -5.83
CA GLU A 596 25.34 2.20 -4.74
C GLU A 596 25.74 1.41 -3.49
N GLN A 597 25.37 1.97 -2.33
CA GLN A 597 25.48 1.31 -1.03
C GLN A 597 24.18 1.46 -0.28
N TYR A 598 23.68 0.35 0.24
CA TYR A 598 22.62 0.27 1.25
C TYR A 598 23.15 -0.45 2.48
N LEU A 599 22.81 0.06 3.64
CA LEU A 599 23.11 -0.55 4.95
C LEU A 599 21.85 -0.53 5.79
N ALA A 600 21.40 -1.71 6.26
CA ALA A 600 20.42 -1.84 7.32
C ALA A 600 21.09 -2.25 8.63
N ILE A 601 20.65 -1.65 9.72
CA ILE A 601 21.10 -1.88 11.08
C ILE A 601 19.99 -2.65 11.78
N LYS A 602 20.25 -3.90 12.15
CA LYS A 602 19.23 -4.82 12.66
C LYS A 602 19.11 -4.79 14.20
N GLY A 603 20.09 -4.21 14.89
CA GLY A 603 20.12 -4.13 16.35
C GLY A 603 21.17 -3.14 16.86
N PRO A 604 21.40 -3.08 18.16
CA PRO A 604 22.48 -2.27 18.74
C PRO A 604 23.84 -2.63 18.11
N ILE A 605 24.63 -1.61 17.78
CA ILE A 605 25.96 -1.82 17.18
C ILE A 605 26.96 -2.07 18.32
N PRO A 606 27.53 -3.29 18.43
CA PRO A 606 28.56 -3.56 19.42
C PRO A 606 29.84 -2.76 19.10
N THR A 607 30.56 -2.30 20.10
CA THR A 607 31.84 -1.58 19.92
C THR A 607 33.06 -2.52 19.89
N GLU A 608 32.84 -3.80 20.17
CA GLU A 608 33.84 -4.87 20.05
C GLU A 608 33.10 -6.22 19.85
N GLY A 609 33.71 -7.18 19.21
CA GLY A 609 33.15 -8.52 19.01
C GLY A 609 33.69 -9.25 17.79
N ASN A 610 33.02 -10.36 17.47
CA ASN A 610 33.30 -11.19 16.30
C ASN A 610 32.04 -11.28 15.44
N LEU A 611 32.14 -10.88 14.18
CA LEU A 611 31.08 -11.01 13.20
C LEU A 611 31.40 -12.10 12.18
N VAL A 612 30.37 -12.85 11.78
CA VAL A 612 30.42 -13.78 10.66
C VAL A 612 29.71 -13.13 9.50
N ASN A 613 30.41 -12.94 8.39
CA ASN A 613 29.90 -12.26 7.21
C ASN A 613 29.67 -13.28 6.09
N THR A 614 28.44 -13.32 5.58
CA THR A 614 28.02 -14.21 4.49
C THR A 614 27.66 -13.38 3.27
N PRO A 615 28.56 -13.23 2.30
CA PRO A 615 28.29 -12.50 1.06
C PRO A 615 27.64 -13.40 0.01
N ARG A 616 26.84 -12.80 -0.87
CA ARG A 616 26.36 -13.46 -2.10
C ARG A 616 25.98 -12.43 -3.17
N ILE A 617 26.06 -12.84 -4.42
CA ILE A 617 25.53 -12.08 -5.57
C ILE A 617 24.03 -12.27 -5.61
N ILE A 618 23.26 -11.15 -5.63
CA ILE A 618 21.79 -11.17 -5.63
C ILE A 618 21.21 -10.67 -6.94
N GLU A 619 21.96 -9.86 -7.71
CA GLU A 619 21.49 -9.31 -8.97
C GLU A 619 22.64 -8.97 -9.90
N VAL A 620 22.50 -9.30 -11.20
CA VAL A 620 23.46 -8.92 -12.24
C VAL A 620 22.69 -8.36 -13.44
N LEU A 621 22.96 -7.07 -13.77
CA LEU A 621 22.27 -6.36 -14.84
C LEU A 621 23.21 -6.06 -15.99
N ASP A 622 22.76 -6.34 -17.21
CA ASP A 622 23.44 -5.95 -18.44
C ASP A 622 23.08 -4.53 -18.85
N LYS A 623 24.00 -3.60 -18.69
CA LYS A 623 23.85 -2.20 -19.09
C LYS A 623 24.43 -1.92 -20.49
N GLY A 624 24.54 -2.91 -21.34
CA GLY A 624 25.04 -2.83 -22.71
C GLY A 624 26.57 -2.76 -22.80
N LYS A 625 27.20 -1.68 -22.32
CA LYS A 625 28.68 -1.51 -22.30
C LYS A 625 29.27 -1.81 -20.92
N ALA A 626 28.46 -2.14 -19.93
CA ALA A 626 28.87 -2.37 -18.55
C ALA A 626 27.99 -3.42 -17.90
N ALA A 627 28.44 -4.03 -16.83
CA ALA A 627 27.63 -4.82 -15.91
C ALA A 627 27.38 -4.02 -14.62
N ALA A 628 26.22 -4.23 -14.02
CA ALA A 628 25.97 -3.79 -12.63
C ALA A 628 25.70 -5.05 -11.80
N VAL A 629 26.59 -5.33 -10.84
CA VAL A 629 26.50 -6.49 -9.94
C VAL A 629 26.15 -6.01 -8.55
N THR A 630 25.06 -6.50 -8.01
CA THR A 630 24.67 -6.24 -6.63
C THR A 630 24.93 -7.44 -5.78
N SER A 631 25.69 -7.26 -4.72
CA SER A 631 25.91 -8.25 -3.65
C SER A 631 25.16 -7.86 -2.39
N ARG A 632 24.77 -8.87 -1.62
CA ARG A 632 24.23 -8.75 -0.26
C ARG A 632 25.20 -9.47 0.70
N THR A 633 25.52 -8.81 1.80
CA THR A 633 26.30 -9.38 2.90
C THR A 633 25.52 -9.27 4.18
N ILE A 634 25.25 -10.40 4.83
CA ILE A 634 24.68 -10.46 6.18
C ILE A 634 25.83 -10.62 7.18
N SER A 635 25.84 -9.77 8.19
CA SER A 635 26.80 -9.84 9.31
C SER A 635 26.09 -10.27 10.57
N VAL A 636 26.45 -11.43 11.10
CA VAL A 636 25.86 -12.05 12.30
C VAL A 636 26.87 -12.01 13.44
N ASN A 637 26.42 -11.65 14.63
CA ASN A 637 27.25 -11.75 15.83
C ASN A 637 27.52 -13.24 16.12
N LYS A 638 28.80 -13.63 16.15
CA LYS A 638 29.21 -15.03 16.33
C LYS A 638 28.76 -15.63 17.67
N GLU A 639 28.66 -14.80 18.71
CA GLU A 639 28.35 -15.24 20.06
C GLU A 639 26.84 -15.37 20.30
N THR A 640 26.05 -14.41 19.77
CA THR A 640 24.60 -14.36 20.01
C THR A 640 23.78 -15.00 18.89
N GLY A 641 24.33 -15.14 17.68
CA GLY A 641 23.63 -15.61 16.50
C GLY A 641 22.68 -14.56 15.88
N GLU A 642 22.67 -13.32 16.41
CA GLU A 642 21.79 -12.25 15.93
C GLU A 642 22.39 -11.53 14.71
N GLU A 643 21.54 -11.19 13.75
CA GLU A 643 21.93 -10.31 12.64
C GLU A 643 22.16 -8.88 13.16
N VAL A 644 23.36 -8.34 12.86
CA VAL A 644 23.72 -6.96 13.23
C VAL A 644 23.57 -6.03 12.04
N PHE A 645 24.04 -6.46 10.86
CA PHE A 645 24.02 -5.65 9.65
C PHE A 645 23.56 -6.46 8.42
N GLU A 646 22.87 -5.76 7.53
CA GLU A 646 22.69 -6.17 6.14
C GLU A 646 23.26 -5.09 5.23
N ASN A 647 24.19 -5.44 4.38
CA ASN A 647 24.76 -4.58 3.36
C ASN A 647 24.31 -5.02 1.97
N GLN A 648 23.93 -4.08 1.11
CA GLN A 648 23.79 -4.32 -0.33
C GLN A 648 24.68 -3.33 -1.07
N SER A 649 25.64 -3.84 -1.84
CA SER A 649 26.60 -3.05 -2.61
C SER A 649 26.42 -3.31 -4.09
N THR A 650 26.23 -2.27 -4.89
CA THR A 650 26.16 -2.37 -6.34
C THR A 650 27.47 -1.88 -6.96
N LEU A 651 28.17 -2.76 -7.62
CA LEU A 651 29.39 -2.49 -8.37
C LEU A 651 29.06 -2.31 -9.86
N PHE A 652 29.59 -1.28 -10.47
CA PHE A 652 29.45 -0.98 -11.87
C PHE A 652 30.76 -1.28 -12.60
N ILE A 653 30.76 -2.26 -13.49
CA ILE A 653 31.97 -2.76 -14.15
C ILE A 653 31.90 -2.36 -15.63
N ARG A 654 32.75 -1.39 -16.03
CA ARG A 654 32.82 -0.91 -17.41
C ARG A 654 33.46 -1.97 -18.31
N GLY A 655 32.95 -2.15 -19.53
CA GLY A 655 33.47 -3.09 -20.50
C GLY A 655 32.92 -4.51 -20.37
N SER A 656 32.19 -4.80 -19.29
CA SER A 656 31.70 -6.16 -18.95
C SER A 656 30.22 -6.38 -19.25
N GLY A 657 29.61 -5.60 -20.15
CA GLY A 657 28.24 -5.80 -20.61
C GLY A 657 28.12 -6.63 -21.89
N GLY A 658 26.91 -6.75 -22.44
CA GLY A 658 26.62 -7.45 -23.68
C GLY A 658 26.46 -8.97 -23.52
N PHE A 659 26.09 -9.44 -22.31
CA PHE A 659 25.85 -10.86 -22.01
C PHE A 659 24.35 -11.24 -22.06
N GLU A 660 23.53 -10.38 -22.65
CA GLU A 660 22.07 -10.57 -22.83
C GLU A 660 21.29 -10.74 -21.52
N GLY A 661 21.79 -10.16 -20.43
CA GLY A 661 21.13 -10.14 -19.14
C GLY A 661 20.04 -9.08 -19.02
N LYS A 662 19.31 -9.10 -17.90
CA LYS A 662 18.30 -8.09 -17.56
C LYS A 662 18.90 -6.68 -17.57
N LYS A 663 18.12 -5.69 -18.02
CA LYS A 663 18.52 -4.27 -18.06
C LYS A 663 18.05 -3.49 -16.85
N THR A 664 16.96 -3.91 -16.24
CA THR A 664 16.31 -3.31 -15.07
C THR A 664 16.41 -4.23 -13.86
N GLY A 665 16.64 -3.67 -12.69
CA GLY A 665 16.75 -4.43 -11.46
C GLY A 665 15.38 -4.62 -10.79
N SER A 666 15.34 -5.59 -9.88
CA SER A 666 14.20 -5.86 -9.00
C SER A 666 14.01 -4.74 -7.97
N ASP A 667 12.79 -4.55 -7.52
CA ASP A 667 12.51 -3.68 -6.37
C ASP A 667 12.92 -4.41 -5.08
N ARG A 668 13.79 -3.80 -4.31
CA ARG A 668 14.25 -4.26 -2.99
C ARG A 668 13.95 -3.20 -1.92
N GLY A 669 12.82 -2.50 -2.06
CA GLY A 669 12.35 -1.53 -1.09
C GLY A 669 13.35 -0.36 -0.87
N ALA A 670 13.74 -0.12 0.39
CA ALA A 670 14.62 0.97 0.75
C ALA A 670 15.97 0.94 0.01
N ALA A 671 16.50 -0.26 -0.32
CA ALA A 671 17.77 -0.44 -1.01
C ALA A 671 17.75 0.07 -2.47
N THR A 672 16.59 0.06 -3.13
CA THR A 672 16.43 0.51 -4.53
C THR A 672 15.67 1.82 -4.67
N ALA A 673 15.14 2.36 -3.59
CA ALA A 673 14.33 3.58 -3.60
C ALA A 673 15.03 4.76 -4.32
N ALA A 674 14.29 5.46 -5.16
CA ALA A 674 14.82 6.56 -5.97
C ALA A 674 15.21 7.81 -5.14
N ASN A 675 14.59 8.00 -3.97
CA ASN A 675 14.88 9.07 -3.00
C ASN A 675 15.13 10.45 -3.65
N LYS A 676 14.19 10.90 -4.48
CA LYS A 676 14.29 12.20 -5.13
C LYS A 676 14.16 13.33 -4.12
N PRO A 677 15.09 14.31 -4.09
CA PRO A 677 14.93 15.48 -3.23
C PRO A 677 13.68 16.25 -3.58
N PRO A 678 12.93 16.76 -2.57
CA PRO A 678 11.83 17.69 -2.81
C PRO A 678 12.30 18.98 -3.51
N SER A 679 11.40 19.63 -4.23
CA SER A 679 11.70 20.91 -4.90
C SER A 679 11.85 22.11 -3.96
N ARG A 680 11.45 21.96 -2.69
CA ARG A 680 11.61 22.98 -1.65
C ARG A 680 13.05 23.07 -1.15
N ALA A 681 13.37 24.17 -0.46
CA ALA A 681 14.67 24.32 0.20
C ALA A 681 14.91 23.21 1.22
N ALA A 682 16.17 22.80 1.40
CA ALA A 682 16.53 21.81 2.41
C ALA A 682 16.18 22.30 3.82
N ASP A 683 15.68 21.38 4.65
CA ASP A 683 15.35 21.68 6.05
C ASP A 683 16.59 21.95 6.90
N LYS A 684 17.68 21.21 6.59
CA LYS A 684 19.00 21.41 7.22
C LYS A 684 20.10 21.24 6.18
N VAL A 685 21.18 21.99 6.37
CA VAL A 685 22.40 21.91 5.56
C VAL A 685 23.59 21.88 6.49
N ILE A 686 24.46 20.89 6.36
CA ILE A 686 25.71 20.77 7.14
C ILE A 686 26.89 20.75 6.16
N LYS A 687 27.92 21.54 6.48
CA LYS A 687 29.18 21.60 5.73
C LYS A 687 30.30 21.07 6.57
N GLU A 688 31.13 20.23 5.97
CA GLU A 688 32.37 19.73 6.60
C GLU A 688 33.47 19.68 5.58
N LYS A 689 34.60 20.33 5.90
CA LYS A 689 35.81 20.25 5.10
C LYS A 689 36.58 19.00 5.46
N THR A 690 36.88 18.15 4.47
CA THR A 690 37.72 16.98 4.66
C THR A 690 39.19 17.37 4.86
N ASP A 691 39.93 16.56 5.60
CA ASP A 691 41.37 16.76 5.75
C ASP A 691 42.12 16.19 4.54
N GLU A 692 43.30 16.76 4.21
CA GLU A 692 44.14 16.23 3.14
C GLU A 692 44.62 14.79 3.43
N SER A 693 44.74 14.43 4.69
CA SER A 693 45.09 13.06 5.16
C SER A 693 43.87 12.16 5.34
N GLN A 694 42.67 12.64 5.06
CA GLN A 694 41.40 11.89 5.31
C GLN A 694 41.40 10.49 4.67
N ALA A 695 41.86 10.40 3.41
CA ALA A 695 41.91 9.11 2.73
C ALA A 695 42.93 8.15 3.37
N ALA A 696 44.08 8.67 3.81
CA ALA A 696 45.12 7.88 4.48
C ALA A 696 44.67 7.35 5.84
N LEU A 697 43.82 8.12 6.54
CA LEU A 697 43.23 7.69 7.80
C LEU A 697 42.12 6.67 7.57
N TYR A 698 41.19 6.97 6.68
CA TYR A 698 40.00 6.12 6.39
C TYR A 698 40.41 4.70 5.92
N ARG A 699 41.42 4.60 5.04
CA ARG A 699 41.91 3.30 4.57
C ARG A 699 42.29 2.31 5.66
N LEU A 700 42.68 2.79 6.84
CA LEU A 700 43.01 1.95 7.98
C LEU A 700 41.83 1.19 8.56
N SER A 701 40.60 1.55 8.16
CA SER A 701 39.40 0.81 8.50
C SER A 701 39.11 -0.39 7.60
N GLY A 702 39.98 -0.69 6.60
CA GLY A 702 39.89 -1.92 5.80
C GLY A 702 39.98 -1.72 4.28
N ASP A 703 39.71 -0.57 3.74
CA ASP A 703 39.78 -0.32 2.29
C ASP A 703 41.19 0.16 1.89
N TYR A 704 42.04 -0.79 1.57
CA TYR A 704 43.44 -0.54 1.22
C TYR A 704 43.69 -0.25 -0.25
N ASN A 705 42.64 0.00 -1.06
CA ASN A 705 42.77 0.26 -2.51
C ASN A 705 43.75 1.42 -2.79
N PRO A 706 44.82 1.19 -3.58
CA PRO A 706 45.83 2.22 -3.87
C PRO A 706 45.29 3.47 -4.55
N LEU A 707 44.17 3.38 -5.20
CA LEU A 707 43.47 4.50 -5.87
C LEU A 707 43.32 5.74 -4.95
N HIS A 708 43.26 5.53 -3.67
CA HIS A 708 42.97 6.55 -2.66
C HIS A 708 44.23 7.21 -2.07
N VAL A 709 45.42 6.69 -2.38
CA VAL A 709 46.69 7.22 -1.80
C VAL A 709 47.83 7.27 -2.79
N ASP A 710 47.88 6.44 -3.85
CA ASP A 710 48.94 6.41 -4.83
C ASP A 710 48.59 7.26 -6.09
N PRO A 711 49.31 8.35 -6.35
CA PRO A 711 49.07 9.20 -7.50
C PRO A 711 49.21 8.46 -8.85
N ASN A 712 50.12 7.50 -8.95
CA ASN A 712 50.28 6.73 -10.18
C ASN A 712 49.09 5.84 -10.43
N PHE A 713 48.59 5.20 -9.39
CA PHE A 713 47.39 4.36 -9.50
C PHE A 713 46.13 5.19 -9.81
N ALA A 714 46.02 6.38 -9.22
CA ALA A 714 44.93 7.32 -9.50
C ALA A 714 44.96 7.77 -10.97
N SER A 715 46.13 8.08 -11.49
CA SER A 715 46.32 8.47 -12.90
C SER A 715 45.88 7.35 -13.87
N VAL A 716 46.21 6.09 -13.60
CA VAL A 716 45.74 4.94 -14.38
C VAL A 716 44.20 4.81 -14.31
N GLY A 717 43.61 5.15 -13.18
CA GLY A 717 42.15 5.23 -13.00
C GLY A 717 41.46 6.41 -13.68
N GLY A 718 42.28 7.32 -14.29
CA GLY A 718 41.77 8.51 -14.97
C GLY A 718 41.50 9.71 -14.07
N PHE A 719 42.15 9.76 -12.88
CA PHE A 719 42.03 10.86 -11.93
C PHE A 719 43.36 11.64 -11.85
N ASP A 720 43.27 12.96 -11.73
CA ASP A 720 44.46 13.84 -11.66
C ASP A 720 45.26 13.67 -10.35
N LYS A 721 44.63 13.20 -9.31
CA LYS A 721 45.18 12.88 -7.98
C LYS A 721 44.33 11.85 -7.24
N PRO A 722 44.86 11.22 -6.18
CA PRO A 722 44.07 10.27 -5.37
C PRO A 722 42.73 10.84 -4.92
N ILE A 723 41.68 10.04 -5.03
CA ILE A 723 40.33 10.41 -4.63
C ILE A 723 40.00 9.90 -3.24
N LEU A 724 39.08 10.56 -2.54
CA LEU A 724 38.55 10.08 -1.28
C LEU A 724 37.69 8.82 -1.53
N HIS A 725 37.71 7.85 -0.61
CA HIS A 725 36.85 6.68 -0.65
C HIS A 725 35.38 7.10 -0.72
N GLY A 726 34.62 6.48 -1.60
CA GLY A 726 33.17 6.71 -1.67
C GLY A 726 32.47 6.47 -0.33
N LEU A 727 32.84 5.39 0.34
CA LEU A 727 32.28 5.04 1.65
C LEU A 727 32.77 5.97 2.79
N CYS A 728 33.87 6.71 2.63
CA CYS A 728 34.21 7.80 3.53
C CYS A 728 33.20 8.95 3.41
N SER A 729 32.91 9.36 2.18
CA SER A 729 31.87 10.39 1.91
C SER A 729 30.48 9.96 2.38
N PHE A 730 30.15 8.67 2.25
CA PHE A 730 28.97 8.03 2.82
C PHE A 730 28.94 8.15 4.34
N GLY A 731 30.06 7.83 5.02
CA GLY A 731 30.19 7.93 6.46
C GLY A 731 30.04 9.35 6.99
N ILE A 732 30.70 10.33 6.35
CA ILE A 732 30.59 11.75 6.70
C ILE A 732 29.14 12.24 6.55
N SER A 733 28.48 11.91 5.43
CA SER A 733 27.08 12.30 5.21
C SER A 733 26.12 11.61 6.16
N GLY A 734 26.33 10.33 6.47
CA GLY A 734 25.56 9.60 7.47
C GLY A 734 25.71 10.20 8.88
N LYS A 735 26.92 10.64 9.25
CA LYS A 735 27.18 11.39 10.49
C LYS A 735 26.44 12.73 10.51
N HIS A 736 26.39 13.46 9.38
CA HIS A 736 25.63 14.71 9.29
C HIS A 736 24.13 14.48 9.54
N VAL A 737 23.56 13.41 8.97
CA VAL A 737 22.16 13.07 9.19
C VAL A 737 21.91 12.64 10.63
N TYR A 738 22.79 11.81 11.20
CA TYR A 738 22.73 11.38 12.59
C TYR A 738 22.76 12.56 13.57
N ASN A 739 23.68 13.49 13.38
CA ASN A 739 23.80 14.70 14.22
C ASN A 739 22.58 15.63 14.07
N ALA A 740 21.94 15.64 12.89
CA ALA A 740 20.81 16.50 12.62
C ALA A 740 19.46 15.94 13.12
N TYR A 741 19.26 14.63 13.05
CA TYR A 741 17.95 13.99 13.25
C TYR A 741 17.94 12.78 14.19
N GLY A 742 19.10 12.35 14.67
CA GLY A 742 19.22 11.20 15.57
C GLY A 742 19.44 9.85 14.88
N PRO A 743 19.25 8.74 15.61
CA PRO A 743 19.47 7.39 15.13
C PRO A 743 18.59 7.02 13.92
N TYR A 744 19.12 6.17 13.06
CA TYR A 744 18.39 5.62 11.92
C TYR A 744 18.66 4.12 11.79
N LYS A 745 17.69 3.39 11.19
CA LYS A 745 17.74 1.93 11.03
C LYS A 745 18.27 1.49 9.67
N ASP A 746 18.31 2.40 8.68
CA ASP A 746 18.94 2.14 7.40
C ASP A 746 19.46 3.42 6.76
N ILE A 747 20.38 3.25 5.82
CA ILE A 747 20.90 4.32 4.98
C ILE A 747 21.20 3.80 3.58
N LYS A 748 20.76 4.52 2.54
CA LYS A 748 21.05 4.23 1.14
C LYS A 748 21.65 5.44 0.46
N VAL A 749 22.66 5.23 -0.40
CA VAL A 749 23.21 6.26 -1.30
C VAL A 749 23.52 5.70 -2.68
N ARG A 750 23.56 6.60 -3.66
CA ARG A 750 24.20 6.40 -4.97
C ARG A 750 25.43 7.31 -5.06
N PHE A 751 26.57 6.76 -5.45
CA PHE A 751 27.79 7.51 -5.70
C PHE A 751 27.69 8.15 -7.09
N THR A 752 27.67 9.48 -7.15
CA THR A 752 27.43 10.23 -8.39
C THR A 752 28.66 11.03 -8.84
N GLY A 753 29.63 11.22 -7.96
CA GLY A 753 30.87 11.91 -8.26
C GLY A 753 31.96 11.64 -7.23
N HIS A 754 33.21 11.82 -7.63
CA HIS A 754 34.34 11.67 -6.75
C HIS A 754 34.60 12.93 -5.90
N VAL A 755 35.31 12.77 -4.80
CA VAL A 755 35.72 13.81 -3.87
C VAL A 755 37.24 13.75 -3.74
N PHE A 756 37.92 14.88 -3.72
CA PHE A 756 39.33 14.91 -3.39
C PHE A 756 39.52 15.24 -1.90
N PRO A 757 40.50 14.62 -1.21
CA PRO A 757 40.87 15.05 0.12
C PRO A 757 41.18 16.57 0.17
N GLY A 758 40.67 17.23 1.21
CA GLY A 758 40.74 18.71 1.34
C GLY A 758 39.54 19.48 0.75
N GLU A 759 38.62 18.80 0.01
CA GLU A 759 37.38 19.42 -0.44
C GLU A 759 36.29 19.40 0.65
N THR A 760 35.34 20.32 0.55
CA THR A 760 34.23 20.51 1.48
C THR A 760 33.01 19.76 1.00
N LEU A 761 32.47 18.89 1.83
CA LEU A 761 31.19 18.22 1.64
C LEU A 761 30.06 19.03 2.26
N GLU A 762 29.01 19.30 1.48
CA GLU A 762 27.80 19.98 1.90
C GLU A 762 26.61 19.04 1.75
N THR A 763 26.03 18.61 2.89
CA THR A 763 24.88 17.69 2.93
C THR A 763 23.59 18.47 3.14
N HIS A 764 22.73 18.45 2.12
CA HIS A 764 21.39 19.03 2.13
C HIS A 764 20.38 17.95 2.53
N MET A 765 19.51 18.21 3.48
CA MET A 765 18.64 17.24 4.11
C MET A 765 17.18 17.70 4.12
N TRP A 766 16.26 16.80 3.77
CA TRP A 766 14.80 17.00 3.79
C TRP A 766 14.15 15.90 4.61
N LYS A 767 13.40 16.27 5.66
CA LYS A 767 12.67 15.31 6.49
C LYS A 767 11.27 15.10 5.93
N GLU A 768 10.94 13.86 5.57
CA GLU A 768 9.65 13.41 5.06
C GLU A 768 9.12 12.28 5.96
N GLY A 769 8.35 12.66 6.98
CA GLY A 769 7.89 11.70 8.00
C GLY A 769 9.04 11.09 8.81
N ASN A 770 9.19 9.78 8.78
CA ASN A 770 10.31 9.04 9.39
C ASN A 770 11.53 8.93 8.46
N LYS A 771 11.45 9.43 7.23
CA LYS A 771 12.52 9.40 6.24
C LYS A 771 13.24 10.73 6.17
N VAL A 772 14.57 10.71 6.03
CA VAL A 772 15.35 11.91 5.70
C VAL A 772 16.03 11.67 4.36
N ILE A 773 15.56 12.37 3.32
CA ILE A 773 16.22 12.39 2.01
C ILE A 773 17.38 13.37 2.07
N PHE A 774 18.50 13.01 1.44
CA PHE A 774 19.63 13.93 1.41
C PHE A 774 20.42 13.86 0.10
N VAL A 775 21.18 14.91 -0.15
CA VAL A 775 22.14 15.02 -1.26
C VAL A 775 23.42 15.62 -0.70
N THR A 776 24.56 15.07 -1.08
CA THR A 776 25.86 15.64 -0.69
C THR A 776 26.59 16.19 -1.90
N LYS A 777 27.00 17.45 -1.82
CA LYS A 777 27.73 18.18 -2.85
C LYS A 777 29.16 18.45 -2.42
N VAL A 778 30.04 18.61 -3.41
CA VAL A 778 31.40 19.15 -3.26
C VAL A 778 31.31 20.64 -3.53
N VAL A 779 31.58 21.45 -2.51
CA VAL A 779 31.39 22.91 -2.59
C VAL A 779 32.31 23.56 -3.63
N GLU A 780 33.59 23.17 -3.63
CA GLU A 780 34.61 23.78 -4.49
C GLU A 780 34.36 23.56 -5.98
N ARG A 781 33.69 22.48 -6.36
CA ARG A 781 33.43 22.13 -7.77
C ARG A 781 31.96 22.21 -8.15
N ASP A 782 31.07 22.52 -7.22
CA ASP A 782 29.61 22.49 -7.38
C ASP A 782 29.14 21.20 -8.06
N THR A 783 29.70 20.06 -7.65
CA THR A 783 29.37 18.75 -8.16
C THR A 783 28.71 17.92 -7.09
N GLN A 784 27.85 16.97 -7.50
CA GLN A 784 27.19 16.08 -6.57
C GLN A 784 28.04 14.83 -6.33
N ALA A 785 28.39 14.55 -5.07
CA ALA A 785 29.11 13.35 -4.67
C ALA A 785 28.15 12.18 -4.39
N LEU A 786 27.06 12.45 -3.64
CA LEU A 786 26.06 11.45 -3.29
C LEU A 786 24.66 11.94 -3.68
N GLY A 787 23.88 11.03 -4.27
CA GLY A 787 22.49 11.26 -4.65
C GLY A 787 21.61 10.06 -4.43
N ALA A 788 20.34 10.17 -4.75
CA ALA A 788 19.32 9.15 -4.48
C ALA A 788 19.41 8.61 -3.04
N ALA A 789 19.75 9.49 -2.09
CA ALA A 789 20.17 9.12 -0.75
C ALA A 789 19.07 9.40 0.28
N ALA A 790 18.90 8.47 1.21
CA ALA A 790 18.00 8.65 2.34
C ALA A 790 18.40 7.75 3.51
N VAL A 791 17.92 8.12 4.70
CA VAL A 791 17.85 7.25 5.88
C VAL A 791 16.41 7.07 6.31
N THR A 792 16.12 5.94 6.95
CA THR A 792 14.89 5.75 7.73
C THR A 792 15.23 5.91 9.21
N LEU A 793 14.66 6.90 9.88
CA LEU A 793 14.90 7.15 11.29
C LEU A 793 14.46 5.95 12.15
N ALA A 794 15.19 5.68 13.22
CA ALA A 794 14.78 4.70 14.19
C ALA A 794 13.51 5.19 14.93
N ASP A 795 12.67 4.26 15.33
CA ASP A 795 11.49 4.58 16.13
C ASP A 795 11.97 5.02 17.54
N ASN A 796 11.45 6.17 18.03
CA ASN A 796 11.80 6.72 19.35
C ASN A 796 11.15 5.90 20.46
#